data_cd24fa4f973cd7d6dc21985e953ba91c
#
_entry.id   cd24fa4f973cd7d6dc21985e953ba91c
#
_cell.length_a   1.000
_cell.length_b   1.000
_cell.length_c   1.000
_cell.angle_alpha   90.00
_cell.angle_beta   90.00
_cell.angle_gamma   90.00
#
_symmetry.space_group_name_H-M   'P 1'
#
loop_
_entity.id
_entity.type
_entity.pdbx_description
1 polymer ?
#
loop_
_entity_poly.entity_id
_entity_poly.type
_entity_poly.pdbx_seq_one_letter_code
_entity_poly.pdbx_strand_id
1 'polypeptide(L)'
;MDTPISWIKAYVPDLDCTPQEYADKMTLSGSNMESVTYLDKNLEKIVVGKIEKIEKHPDADKLIICQVNVGDETIQIVTGAPNVSEGDLVPVVLDGGRVAGGHDGGKNPEDGIKIKKGKLRGVESFGMMCSIEELGSSRDMYPEAPEYGIYIFNKDVKPGDDAVEALGLRDAVVEFEITSNRVDCFSMIGMAREAAATFKKDFYPPVVTKTGNDEDVNDYIKVRVEDVDLCPRYTARVVKNIKLAPSPEWMQRRLSAMGIRPINNLVDITNYVMEEYGQPMHAYDLDTISNKEIVVRRAKAGDKFTTLDGEERTMDENVLMICDGEKEIGIAGIMGGANSMVTDDIKTLLFEAACFDGTNIRLSSKRIGLRTDASGKFEKGLDPENAMAAMDRACQLIEELGAGEVVGGAVDVYPNPVKQIRLPLEVDKMNALLGTNVSKEEVLEYFARIELGYDEATNEVIVPSFRQDLHRMADLAEEVARFYGYDNIPVTLPNGESTAGKKPFKIRVEDVCRNVAEQNGFSGGMTYSFESPKVFDKLLLPEDAKERQAIEISNPLGEDFSIMRTVSLNGMLTSLATNLAHRNKNVRLYEFGNIYIPKALPLTELPDERMQMTLGMYGECDFFTLKGVVEDILDSLGLGGTSEYTPTTKHPFLHPGRAADITIDGEKIAYIGQIHPEVMDNYNMKGEVYVAVIDMPTLVPKATFDRKYEGVAKFPAMKRDLSMVMKKDIFVGQLEKIFKDKGGKLLESYELFDVYEGDQIEKGYKSVAYSLTFRAKDRTLEDAEVSKIVEKILDELKKLGVELRA
;
A
#
# COMPACT_ATOMS: atom_id res chain seq x y z
N MET A 1 -4.74 -13.01 -8.49
CA MET A 1 -5.33 -13.95 -9.50
C MET A 1 -5.23 -15.35 -8.96
N ASP A 2 -6.37 -15.95 -8.70
CA ASP A 2 -6.46 -17.32 -8.24
C ASP A 2 -6.31 -18.28 -9.41
N THR A 3 -5.47 -19.31 -9.26
CA THR A 3 -5.20 -20.29 -10.32
C THR A 3 -5.35 -21.71 -9.77
N PRO A 4 -6.51 -22.34 -9.94
CA PRO A 4 -6.68 -23.77 -9.63
C PRO A 4 -5.75 -24.62 -10.49
N ILE A 5 -4.97 -25.49 -9.87
CA ILE A 5 -3.96 -26.31 -10.56
C ILE A 5 -4.64 -27.26 -11.59
N SER A 6 -5.80 -27.79 -11.25
CA SER A 6 -6.56 -28.63 -12.18
C SER A 6 -6.95 -27.88 -13.46
N TRP A 7 -7.26 -26.60 -13.37
CA TRP A 7 -7.59 -25.78 -14.54
C TRP A 7 -6.36 -25.45 -15.37
N ILE A 8 -5.22 -25.13 -14.75
CA ILE A 8 -3.93 -24.95 -15.46
C ILE A 8 -3.56 -26.24 -16.21
N LYS A 9 -3.68 -27.41 -15.56
CA LYS A 9 -3.42 -28.72 -16.18
C LYS A 9 -4.34 -29.05 -17.37
N ALA A 10 -5.52 -28.44 -17.43
CA ALA A 10 -6.38 -28.60 -18.63
C ALA A 10 -5.76 -28.01 -19.90
N TYR A 11 -4.90 -27.02 -19.77
CA TYR A 11 -4.18 -26.38 -20.89
C TYR A 11 -2.71 -26.77 -20.97
N VAL A 12 -2.15 -27.32 -19.89
CA VAL A 12 -0.78 -27.83 -19.79
C VAL A 12 -0.82 -29.25 -19.17
N PRO A 13 -1.33 -30.26 -19.93
CA PRO A 13 -1.60 -31.58 -19.35
C PRO A 13 -0.34 -32.28 -18.84
N ASP A 14 0.82 -32.01 -19.44
CA ASP A 14 2.11 -32.58 -19.04
C ASP A 14 2.78 -31.84 -17.86
N LEU A 15 2.05 -30.96 -17.17
CA LEU A 15 2.54 -30.27 -15.97
C LEU A 15 2.58 -31.23 -14.78
N ASP A 16 3.75 -31.85 -14.57
CA ASP A 16 4.00 -32.78 -13.47
C ASP A 16 4.84 -32.06 -12.39
N CYS A 17 4.16 -31.46 -11.43
CA CYS A 17 4.76 -30.77 -10.30
C CYS A 17 3.75 -30.65 -9.14
N THR A 18 4.26 -30.47 -7.93
CA THR A 18 3.44 -30.14 -6.78
C THR A 18 2.95 -28.67 -6.87
N PRO A 19 1.84 -28.31 -6.20
CA PRO A 19 1.38 -26.91 -6.15
C PRO A 19 2.44 -25.92 -5.67
N GLN A 20 3.29 -26.31 -4.71
CA GLN A 20 4.38 -25.47 -4.22
C GLN A 20 5.49 -25.30 -5.26
N GLU A 21 5.91 -26.36 -5.95
CA GLU A 21 6.89 -26.27 -7.02
C GLU A 21 6.39 -25.42 -8.20
N TYR A 22 5.08 -25.51 -8.48
CA TYR A 22 4.44 -24.61 -9.47
C TYR A 22 4.57 -23.15 -9.03
N ALA A 23 4.17 -22.83 -7.81
CA ALA A 23 4.23 -21.48 -7.25
C ALA A 23 5.66 -20.92 -7.24
N ASP A 24 6.63 -21.71 -6.76
CA ASP A 24 8.04 -21.29 -6.66
C ASP A 24 8.65 -20.98 -8.03
N LYS A 25 8.43 -21.85 -9.03
CA LYS A 25 8.97 -21.64 -10.38
C LYS A 25 8.29 -20.48 -11.11
N MET A 26 6.97 -20.32 -10.95
CA MET A 26 6.26 -19.17 -11.51
C MET A 26 6.76 -17.86 -10.89
N THR A 27 7.03 -17.84 -9.60
CA THR A 27 7.64 -16.68 -8.93
C THR A 27 9.01 -16.34 -9.51
N LEU A 28 9.87 -17.33 -9.70
CA LEU A 28 11.20 -17.13 -10.27
C LEU A 28 11.17 -16.70 -11.75
N SER A 29 10.09 -16.99 -12.48
CA SER A 29 9.91 -16.55 -13.87
C SER A 29 9.09 -15.28 -14.03
N GLY A 30 8.72 -14.59 -12.93
CA GLY A 30 8.16 -13.24 -12.95
C GLY A 30 6.71 -13.10 -12.49
N SER A 31 6.03 -14.19 -12.08
CA SER A 31 4.67 -14.15 -11.52
C SER A 31 4.73 -14.44 -10.01
N ASN A 32 4.72 -13.39 -9.19
CA ASN A 32 4.91 -13.51 -7.74
C ASN A 32 3.73 -14.24 -7.07
N MET A 33 4.01 -15.30 -6.34
CA MET A 33 3.03 -16.06 -5.56
C MET A 33 2.78 -15.38 -4.21
N GLU A 34 1.49 -15.20 -3.87
CA GLU A 34 1.03 -14.71 -2.57
C GLU A 34 0.71 -15.86 -1.61
N SER A 35 -0.04 -16.85 -2.09
CA SER A 35 -0.46 -17.97 -1.26
C SER A 35 -0.69 -19.26 -2.06
N VAL A 36 -0.61 -20.41 -1.36
CA VAL A 36 -1.01 -21.72 -1.86
C VAL A 36 -2.05 -22.31 -0.92
N THR A 37 -3.26 -22.49 -1.41
CA THR A 37 -4.39 -23.05 -0.65
C THR A 37 -4.73 -24.43 -1.16
N TYR A 38 -4.63 -25.44 -0.31
CA TYR A 38 -5.07 -26.79 -0.59
C TYR A 38 -6.55 -26.92 -0.19
N LEU A 39 -7.44 -27.21 -1.17
CA LEU A 39 -8.88 -27.35 -0.90
C LEU A 39 -9.20 -28.58 -0.05
N ASP A 40 -8.36 -29.59 -0.10
CA ASP A 40 -8.47 -30.82 0.72
C ASP A 40 -7.68 -30.76 2.03
N LYS A 41 -7.27 -29.56 2.46
CA LYS A 41 -6.52 -29.40 3.73
C LYS A 41 -7.30 -29.99 4.88
N ASN A 42 -6.67 -30.91 5.63
CA ASN A 42 -7.29 -31.62 6.75
C ASN A 42 -8.45 -32.57 6.38
N LEU A 43 -8.56 -33.03 5.14
CA LEU A 43 -9.53 -34.03 4.73
C LEU A 43 -8.85 -35.38 4.55
N GLU A 44 -9.03 -36.27 5.52
CA GLU A 44 -8.37 -37.59 5.53
C GLU A 44 -9.41 -38.70 5.70
N LYS A 45 -9.30 -39.77 4.92
CA LYS A 45 -10.14 -40.99 4.99
C LYS A 45 -11.64 -40.68 4.89
N ILE A 46 -12.01 -39.89 3.91
CA ILE A 46 -13.41 -39.55 3.63
C ILE A 46 -13.85 -40.29 2.35
N VAL A 47 -14.80 -41.16 2.49
CA VAL A 47 -15.29 -41.99 1.38
C VAL A 47 -16.80 -41.77 1.16
N VAL A 48 -17.27 -42.15 -0.01
CA VAL A 48 -18.71 -42.20 -0.29
C VAL A 48 -19.30 -43.39 0.45
N GLY A 49 -20.32 -43.14 1.27
CA GLY A 49 -21.08 -44.16 1.97
C GLY A 49 -22.53 -44.23 1.46
N LYS A 50 -23.08 -45.41 1.31
CA LYS A 50 -24.51 -45.63 1.03
C LYS A 50 -25.26 -46.05 2.29
N ILE A 51 -26.28 -45.32 2.63
CA ILE A 51 -27.15 -45.66 3.78
C ILE A 51 -28.05 -46.83 3.40
N GLU A 52 -27.80 -48.01 3.98
CA GLU A 52 -28.58 -49.23 3.70
C GLU A 52 -29.77 -49.40 4.61
N LYS A 53 -29.67 -48.93 5.88
CA LYS A 53 -30.74 -49.08 6.90
C LYS A 53 -30.66 -47.97 7.91
N ILE A 54 -31.84 -47.50 8.35
CA ILE A 54 -31.99 -46.50 9.40
C ILE A 54 -32.86 -47.06 10.53
N GLU A 55 -32.37 -46.99 11.78
CA GLU A 55 -33.07 -47.41 12.98
C GLU A 55 -33.16 -46.26 13.98
N LYS A 56 -34.24 -46.26 14.82
CA LYS A 56 -34.37 -45.27 15.90
C LYS A 56 -33.38 -45.57 17.02
N HIS A 57 -32.79 -44.52 17.57
CA HIS A 57 -31.93 -44.66 18.73
C HIS A 57 -32.74 -45.04 19.97
N PRO A 58 -32.31 -46.06 20.79
CA PRO A 58 -33.09 -46.56 21.92
C PRO A 58 -33.31 -45.50 23.04
N ASP A 59 -32.34 -44.59 23.27
CA ASP A 59 -32.31 -43.69 24.41
C ASP A 59 -32.26 -42.20 23.99
N ALA A 60 -32.59 -41.85 22.73
CA ALA A 60 -32.52 -40.46 22.24
C ALA A 60 -33.46 -40.20 21.04
N ASP A 61 -34.43 -39.29 21.24
CA ASP A 61 -35.48 -39.01 20.24
C ASP A 61 -34.95 -38.29 18.99
N LYS A 62 -33.82 -37.62 19.13
CA LYS A 62 -33.20 -36.84 18.02
C LYS A 62 -32.02 -37.54 17.31
N LEU A 63 -31.71 -38.78 17.72
CA LEU A 63 -30.65 -39.56 17.09
C LEU A 63 -31.21 -40.73 16.32
N ILE A 64 -30.56 -41.07 15.25
CA ILE A 64 -30.81 -42.25 14.44
C ILE A 64 -29.50 -43.07 14.28
N ILE A 65 -29.67 -44.37 14.08
CA ILE A 65 -28.59 -45.32 13.85
C ILE A 65 -28.67 -45.74 12.41
N CYS A 66 -27.59 -45.44 11.66
CA CYS A 66 -27.48 -45.78 10.24
C CYS A 66 -26.49 -46.93 10.04
N GLN A 67 -26.89 -47.92 9.23
CA GLN A 67 -25.93 -48.89 8.67
C GLN A 67 -25.51 -48.37 7.30
N VAL A 68 -24.22 -48.05 7.16
CA VAL A 68 -23.67 -47.34 6.02
C VAL A 68 -22.62 -48.25 5.33
N ASN A 69 -22.88 -48.63 4.10
CA ASN A 69 -21.92 -49.33 3.27
C ASN A 69 -20.86 -48.34 2.73
N VAL A 70 -19.60 -48.54 3.08
CA VAL A 70 -18.46 -47.71 2.72
C VAL A 70 -17.55 -48.38 1.68
N GLY A 71 -18.08 -49.35 0.95
CA GLY A 71 -17.37 -50.10 -0.10
C GLY A 71 -16.96 -51.50 0.39
N ASP A 72 -15.94 -51.58 1.20
CA ASP A 72 -15.40 -52.83 1.67
C ASP A 72 -16.22 -53.45 2.82
N GLU A 73 -16.94 -52.66 3.58
CA GLU A 73 -17.67 -53.05 4.75
C GLU A 73 -18.91 -52.17 5.00
N THR A 74 -19.86 -52.65 5.79
CA THR A 74 -20.94 -51.84 6.32
C THR A 74 -20.67 -51.46 7.77
N ILE A 75 -20.61 -50.20 8.07
CA ILE A 75 -20.35 -49.65 9.40
C ILE A 75 -21.57 -48.96 10.01
N GLN A 76 -21.62 -48.98 11.33
CA GLN A 76 -22.67 -48.29 12.09
C GLN A 76 -22.27 -46.85 12.37
N ILE A 77 -23.12 -45.88 12.04
CA ILE A 77 -22.96 -44.47 12.33
C ILE A 77 -24.22 -43.95 13.03
N VAL A 78 -24.03 -43.24 14.13
CA VAL A 78 -25.08 -42.52 14.84
C VAL A 78 -25.05 -41.06 14.49
N THR A 79 -26.19 -40.51 14.05
CA THR A 79 -26.27 -39.10 13.65
C THR A 79 -27.57 -38.47 14.17
N GLY A 80 -27.52 -37.13 14.31
CA GLY A 80 -28.71 -36.30 14.59
C GLY A 80 -29.24 -35.59 13.35
N ALA A 81 -28.70 -35.84 12.18
CA ALA A 81 -29.10 -35.17 10.94
C ALA A 81 -30.54 -35.59 10.54
N PRO A 82 -31.44 -34.64 10.25
CA PRO A 82 -32.85 -34.95 9.94
C PRO A 82 -33.09 -35.25 8.46
N ASN A 83 -32.13 -35.06 7.59
CA ASN A 83 -32.32 -35.04 6.12
C ASN A 83 -31.89 -36.31 5.40
N VAL A 84 -31.43 -37.34 6.11
CA VAL A 84 -30.94 -38.59 5.49
C VAL A 84 -32.01 -39.66 5.39
N SER A 85 -31.95 -40.44 4.31
CA SER A 85 -32.88 -41.54 3.99
C SER A 85 -32.13 -42.81 3.58
N GLU A 86 -32.79 -43.97 3.67
CA GLU A 86 -32.22 -45.21 3.13
C GLU A 86 -32.04 -45.10 1.60
N GLY A 87 -30.88 -45.45 1.15
CA GLY A 87 -30.48 -45.35 -0.26
C GLY A 87 -29.58 -44.13 -0.58
N ASP A 88 -29.53 -43.13 0.29
CA ASP A 88 -28.74 -41.94 0.09
C ASP A 88 -27.24 -42.25 0.06
N LEU A 89 -26.51 -41.54 -0.84
CA LEU A 89 -25.06 -41.53 -0.94
C LEU A 89 -24.52 -40.27 -0.25
N VAL A 90 -23.65 -40.44 0.76
CA VAL A 90 -23.19 -39.38 1.63
C VAL A 90 -21.68 -39.45 1.85
N PRO A 91 -20.99 -38.32 2.13
CA PRO A 91 -19.58 -38.35 2.53
C PRO A 91 -19.46 -38.88 3.96
N VAL A 92 -18.58 -39.84 4.16
CA VAL A 92 -18.32 -40.50 5.44
C VAL A 92 -16.85 -40.43 5.79
N VAL A 93 -16.51 -39.78 6.92
CA VAL A 93 -15.17 -39.89 7.48
C VAL A 93 -15.06 -41.15 8.34
N LEU A 94 -14.08 -41.99 8.02
CA LEU A 94 -13.80 -43.23 8.73
C LEU A 94 -13.05 -43.02 10.06
N ASP A 95 -12.99 -44.05 10.91
CA ASP A 95 -12.23 -44.00 12.15
C ASP A 95 -10.75 -43.63 11.92
N GLY A 96 -10.29 -42.65 12.68
CA GLY A 96 -8.95 -42.06 12.57
C GLY A 96 -8.77 -41.06 11.43
N GLY A 97 -9.83 -40.79 10.65
CA GLY A 97 -9.84 -39.76 9.63
C GLY A 97 -9.96 -38.36 10.21
N ARG A 98 -10.05 -37.36 9.34
CA ARG A 98 -10.07 -35.94 9.72
C ARG A 98 -11.01 -35.15 8.84
N VAL A 99 -11.68 -34.17 9.41
CA VAL A 99 -12.49 -33.16 8.73
C VAL A 99 -11.94 -31.75 8.99
N ALA A 100 -12.23 -30.80 8.12
CA ALA A 100 -11.69 -29.45 8.20
C ALA A 100 -12.25 -28.66 9.39
N GLY A 101 -13.54 -28.79 9.71
CA GLY A 101 -14.18 -28.01 10.75
C GLY A 101 -15.44 -28.65 11.32
N GLY A 102 -16.20 -27.87 12.08
CA GLY A 102 -17.49 -28.26 12.64
C GLY A 102 -18.66 -27.85 11.75
N HIS A 103 -19.81 -28.48 11.97
CA HIS A 103 -21.05 -28.25 11.22
C HIS A 103 -21.69 -26.84 11.41
N ASP A 104 -21.22 -26.10 12.39
CA ASP A 104 -21.75 -24.78 12.73
C ASP A 104 -21.15 -23.63 11.89
N GLY A 105 -20.29 -23.96 10.92
CA GLY A 105 -19.64 -22.96 10.04
C GLY A 105 -18.70 -22.00 10.78
N GLY A 106 -18.30 -22.37 12.01
CA GLY A 106 -17.33 -21.62 12.80
C GLY A 106 -15.94 -21.64 12.16
N LYS A 107 -15.01 -20.83 12.74
CA LYS A 107 -13.63 -20.81 12.27
C LYS A 107 -13.00 -22.20 12.39
N ASN A 108 -12.58 -22.78 11.27
CA ASN A 108 -11.97 -24.10 11.23
C ASN A 108 -10.68 -24.13 12.05
N PRO A 109 -10.45 -25.18 12.88
CA PRO A 109 -9.18 -25.36 13.56
C PRO A 109 -8.04 -25.52 12.55
N GLU A 110 -6.86 -25.02 12.86
CA GLU A 110 -5.71 -25.08 11.96
C GLU A 110 -5.35 -26.52 11.56
N ASP A 111 -5.51 -27.48 12.49
CA ASP A 111 -5.23 -28.89 12.28
C ASP A 111 -6.48 -29.74 11.95
N GLY A 112 -7.65 -29.11 11.74
CA GLY A 112 -8.91 -29.78 11.56
C GLY A 112 -9.36 -30.61 12.79
N ILE A 113 -10.42 -31.39 12.62
CA ILE A 113 -11.00 -32.21 13.67
C ILE A 113 -10.78 -33.69 13.35
N LYS A 114 -10.08 -34.41 14.25
CA LYS A 114 -9.85 -35.84 14.10
C LYS A 114 -11.05 -36.62 14.60
N ILE A 115 -11.65 -37.42 13.73
CA ILE A 115 -12.78 -38.29 14.05
C ILE A 115 -12.28 -39.64 14.53
N LYS A 116 -12.88 -40.13 15.60
CA LYS A 116 -12.59 -41.45 16.19
C LYS A 116 -13.90 -42.17 16.47
N LYS A 117 -13.88 -43.52 16.38
CA LYS A 117 -14.96 -44.33 16.88
C LYS A 117 -15.32 -43.96 18.33
N GLY A 118 -16.58 -43.87 18.62
CA GLY A 118 -17.06 -43.39 19.90
C GLY A 118 -18.45 -43.97 20.24
N LYS A 119 -19.01 -43.53 21.37
CA LYS A 119 -20.38 -43.84 21.76
C LYS A 119 -21.23 -42.59 21.88
N LEU A 120 -22.30 -42.51 21.14
CA LEU A 120 -23.30 -41.47 21.29
C LEU A 120 -24.48 -42.03 22.09
N ARG A 121 -24.72 -41.51 23.28
CA ARG A 121 -25.78 -41.99 24.19
C ARG A 121 -25.77 -43.53 24.38
N GLY A 122 -24.59 -44.12 24.47
CA GLY A 122 -24.39 -45.54 24.69
C GLY A 122 -24.30 -46.43 23.45
N VAL A 123 -24.66 -45.95 22.28
CA VAL A 123 -24.59 -46.64 20.98
C VAL A 123 -23.27 -46.34 20.27
N GLU A 124 -22.60 -47.37 19.78
CA GLU A 124 -21.31 -47.20 19.07
C GLU A 124 -21.48 -46.55 17.69
N SER A 125 -20.57 -45.61 17.36
CA SER A 125 -20.45 -45.01 16.03
C SER A 125 -19.05 -45.19 15.52
N PHE A 126 -18.86 -45.76 14.33
CA PHE A 126 -17.53 -46.13 13.77
C PHE A 126 -17.01 -45.12 12.73
N GLY A 127 -17.65 -43.96 12.67
CA GLY A 127 -17.33 -42.86 11.76
C GLY A 127 -18.32 -41.72 11.92
N MET A 128 -18.31 -40.78 10.98
CA MET A 128 -19.24 -39.67 10.95
C MET A 128 -19.63 -39.33 9.51
N MET A 129 -20.93 -39.13 9.24
CA MET A 129 -21.38 -38.55 7.98
C MET A 129 -21.16 -37.04 8.04
N CYS A 130 -20.78 -36.40 6.94
CA CYS A 130 -20.32 -35.01 6.91
C CYS A 130 -21.33 -34.08 6.22
N SER A 131 -21.48 -32.89 6.77
CA SER A 131 -22.02 -31.71 6.06
C SER A 131 -20.95 -31.11 5.16
N ILE A 132 -21.33 -30.15 4.30
CA ILE A 132 -20.36 -29.48 3.41
C ILE A 132 -19.42 -28.54 4.20
N GLU A 133 -19.88 -27.97 5.29
CA GLU A 133 -19.10 -27.12 6.18
C GLU A 133 -18.01 -27.92 6.92
N GLU A 134 -18.32 -29.16 7.34
CA GLU A 134 -17.33 -30.06 7.96
C GLU A 134 -16.21 -30.43 6.96
N LEU A 135 -16.52 -30.40 5.66
CA LEU A 135 -15.57 -30.62 4.57
C LEU A 135 -14.83 -29.34 4.14
N GLY A 136 -14.98 -28.24 4.87
CA GLY A 136 -14.22 -27.00 4.66
C GLY A 136 -14.76 -26.12 3.52
N SER A 137 -15.97 -26.42 3.03
CA SER A 137 -16.62 -25.63 1.99
C SER A 137 -17.91 -24.97 2.52
N SER A 138 -18.75 -24.43 1.66
CA SER A 138 -19.95 -23.71 2.03
C SER A 138 -21.09 -23.96 1.06
N ARG A 139 -22.32 -23.65 1.49
CA ARG A 139 -23.51 -23.67 0.63
C ARG A 139 -23.45 -22.68 -0.54
N ASP A 140 -22.65 -21.63 -0.41
CA ASP A 140 -22.45 -20.71 -1.53
C ASP A 140 -21.75 -21.40 -2.71
N MET A 141 -20.83 -22.33 -2.41
CA MET A 141 -20.11 -23.12 -3.43
C MET A 141 -20.85 -24.41 -3.81
N TYR A 142 -21.72 -24.92 -2.94
CA TYR A 142 -22.55 -26.11 -3.13
C TYR A 142 -24.02 -25.79 -2.84
N PRO A 143 -24.72 -25.08 -3.75
CA PRO A 143 -26.09 -24.62 -3.50
C PRO A 143 -27.11 -25.73 -3.19
N GLU A 144 -26.82 -26.97 -3.62
CA GLU A 144 -27.62 -28.15 -3.32
C GLU A 144 -27.44 -28.66 -1.88
N ALA A 145 -26.43 -28.22 -1.16
CA ALA A 145 -26.22 -28.64 0.23
C ALA A 145 -27.35 -28.13 1.14
N PRO A 146 -27.84 -28.95 2.09
CA PRO A 146 -28.90 -28.54 3.02
C PRO A 146 -28.39 -27.47 3.99
N GLU A 147 -29.31 -26.64 4.50
CA GLU A 147 -28.95 -25.63 5.52
C GLU A 147 -28.49 -26.28 6.83
N TYR A 148 -29.08 -27.37 7.18
CA TYR A 148 -28.69 -28.20 8.33
C TYR A 148 -28.79 -29.68 7.96
N GLY A 149 -27.69 -30.39 8.00
CA GLY A 149 -27.68 -31.81 7.72
C GLY A 149 -26.46 -32.29 6.94
N ILE A 150 -26.53 -33.52 6.51
CA ILE A 150 -25.50 -34.22 5.78
C ILE A 150 -25.61 -33.86 4.29
N TYR A 151 -24.47 -33.70 3.63
CA TYR A 151 -24.41 -33.56 2.16
C TYR A 151 -24.85 -34.88 1.50
N ILE A 152 -25.74 -34.81 0.49
CA ILE A 152 -26.22 -35.99 -0.26
C ILE A 152 -25.77 -35.86 -1.70
N PHE A 153 -25.03 -36.86 -2.20
CA PHE A 153 -24.60 -36.86 -3.59
C PHE A 153 -25.78 -37.13 -4.54
N ASN A 154 -26.00 -36.23 -5.48
CA ASN A 154 -27.01 -36.33 -6.54
C ASN A 154 -26.39 -36.79 -7.88
N LYS A 155 -25.28 -37.53 -7.86
CA LYS A 155 -24.50 -37.94 -9.01
C LYS A 155 -24.10 -39.41 -8.93
N ASP A 156 -23.63 -39.96 -10.06
CA ASP A 156 -23.18 -41.34 -10.15
C ASP A 156 -21.85 -41.56 -9.44
N VAL A 157 -21.93 -41.88 -8.13
CA VAL A 157 -20.81 -42.25 -7.28
C VAL A 157 -21.12 -43.59 -6.60
N LYS A 158 -20.07 -44.33 -6.21
CA LYS A 158 -20.21 -45.65 -5.61
C LYS A 158 -19.72 -45.66 -4.16
N PRO A 159 -20.29 -46.49 -3.30
CA PRO A 159 -19.73 -46.71 -1.98
C PRO A 159 -18.25 -47.10 -2.07
N GLY A 160 -17.43 -46.43 -1.25
CA GLY A 160 -15.97 -46.63 -1.22
C GLY A 160 -15.17 -45.65 -2.09
N ASP A 161 -15.81 -44.93 -3.04
CA ASP A 161 -15.14 -43.89 -3.81
C ASP A 161 -14.58 -42.78 -2.90
N ASP A 162 -13.51 -42.10 -3.31
CA ASP A 162 -13.01 -40.93 -2.60
C ASP A 162 -14.04 -39.80 -2.67
N ALA A 163 -14.66 -39.48 -1.53
CA ALA A 163 -15.68 -38.44 -1.44
C ALA A 163 -15.10 -37.03 -1.66
N VAL A 164 -13.82 -36.80 -1.32
CA VAL A 164 -13.15 -35.51 -1.52
C VAL A 164 -12.91 -35.26 -3.02
N GLU A 165 -12.48 -36.31 -3.76
CA GLU A 165 -12.36 -36.27 -5.21
C GLU A 165 -13.75 -36.10 -5.87
N ALA A 166 -14.74 -36.88 -5.38
CA ALA A 166 -16.11 -36.77 -5.86
C ALA A 166 -16.69 -35.37 -5.72
N LEU A 167 -16.34 -34.62 -4.69
CA LEU A 167 -16.74 -33.23 -4.47
C LEU A 167 -15.90 -32.25 -5.31
N GLY A 168 -14.76 -32.67 -5.87
CA GLY A 168 -13.86 -31.79 -6.59
C GLY A 168 -12.92 -31.00 -5.67
N LEU A 169 -12.76 -31.42 -4.43
CA LEU A 169 -11.89 -30.78 -3.43
C LEU A 169 -10.43 -31.26 -3.49
N ARG A 170 -10.09 -32.27 -4.32
CA ARG A 170 -8.69 -32.71 -4.58
C ARG A 170 -7.99 -31.77 -5.53
N ASP A 171 -7.88 -30.50 -5.12
CA ASP A 171 -7.23 -29.46 -5.90
C ASP A 171 -6.47 -28.50 -4.97
N ALA A 172 -5.64 -27.66 -5.58
CA ALA A 172 -4.99 -26.55 -4.90
C ALA A 172 -5.12 -25.28 -5.75
N VAL A 173 -5.28 -24.17 -5.08
CA VAL A 173 -5.36 -22.85 -5.69
C VAL A 173 -4.10 -22.08 -5.33
N VAL A 174 -3.38 -21.59 -6.34
CA VAL A 174 -2.24 -20.69 -6.16
C VAL A 174 -2.69 -19.28 -6.51
N GLU A 175 -2.57 -18.40 -5.55
CA GLU A 175 -2.85 -16.96 -5.71
C GLU A 175 -1.59 -16.24 -6.15
N PHE A 176 -1.68 -15.50 -7.25
CA PHE A 176 -0.60 -14.67 -7.78
C PHE A 176 -0.94 -13.19 -7.69
N GLU A 177 0.04 -12.38 -7.26
CA GLU A 177 0.02 -10.93 -7.42
C GLU A 177 0.43 -10.58 -8.86
N ILE A 178 -0.56 -10.27 -9.69
CA ILE A 178 -0.32 -9.88 -11.09
C ILE A 178 -0.12 -8.37 -11.16
N THR A 179 1.03 -7.95 -11.65
CA THR A 179 1.36 -6.55 -11.87
C THR A 179 0.56 -5.95 -13.03
N SER A 180 0.33 -4.64 -13.01
CA SER A 180 -0.55 -3.97 -13.98
C SER A 180 -0.02 -3.97 -15.42
N ASN A 181 1.25 -4.30 -15.64
CA ASN A 181 1.84 -4.45 -16.97
C ASN A 181 1.53 -5.81 -17.62
N ARG A 182 1.18 -6.83 -16.83
CA ARG A 182 0.90 -8.18 -17.28
C ARG A 182 -0.61 -8.48 -17.32
N VAL A 183 -1.34 -7.67 -18.11
CA VAL A 183 -2.79 -7.77 -18.26
C VAL A 183 -3.22 -9.16 -18.80
N ASP A 184 -2.41 -9.77 -19.65
CA ASP A 184 -2.61 -11.12 -20.17
C ASP A 184 -2.72 -12.18 -19.07
N CYS A 185 -2.01 -12.01 -17.95
CA CYS A 185 -2.01 -12.93 -16.81
C CYS A 185 -3.23 -12.80 -15.87
N PHE A 186 -4.15 -11.84 -16.12
CA PHE A 186 -5.45 -11.84 -15.46
C PHE A 186 -6.46 -12.82 -16.07
N SER A 187 -5.96 -13.90 -16.67
CA SER A 187 -6.73 -14.97 -17.28
C SER A 187 -6.08 -16.35 -17.06
N MET A 188 -6.90 -17.39 -17.04
CA MET A 188 -6.39 -18.77 -16.94
C MET A 188 -5.54 -19.15 -18.17
N ILE A 189 -5.92 -18.69 -19.36
CA ILE A 189 -5.15 -18.87 -20.59
C ILE A 189 -3.78 -18.22 -20.49
N GLY A 190 -3.71 -16.99 -20.00
CA GLY A 190 -2.44 -16.28 -19.81
C GLY A 190 -1.54 -16.95 -18.79
N MET A 191 -2.09 -17.34 -17.63
CA MET A 191 -1.32 -18.06 -16.61
C MET A 191 -0.88 -19.44 -17.07
N ALA A 192 -1.69 -20.14 -17.85
CA ALA A 192 -1.30 -21.44 -18.43
C ALA A 192 -0.22 -21.30 -19.51
N ARG A 193 -0.25 -20.23 -20.32
CA ARG A 193 0.82 -19.90 -21.27
C ARG A 193 2.14 -19.65 -20.54
N GLU A 194 2.12 -18.85 -19.47
CA GLU A 194 3.29 -18.61 -18.63
C GLU A 194 3.80 -19.91 -17.96
N ALA A 195 2.88 -20.74 -17.46
CA ALA A 195 3.24 -22.03 -16.89
C ALA A 195 3.91 -22.95 -17.92
N ALA A 196 3.34 -23.05 -19.11
CA ALA A 196 3.92 -23.85 -20.20
C ALA A 196 5.33 -23.37 -20.58
N ALA A 197 5.53 -22.05 -20.69
CA ALA A 197 6.83 -21.44 -20.95
C ALA A 197 7.84 -21.71 -19.83
N THR A 198 7.45 -21.50 -18.57
CA THR A 198 8.28 -21.69 -17.37
C THR A 198 8.72 -23.16 -17.21
N PHE A 199 7.79 -24.10 -17.41
CA PHE A 199 8.05 -25.53 -17.24
C PHE A 199 8.53 -26.21 -18.53
N LYS A 200 8.68 -25.46 -19.62
CA LYS A 200 9.09 -25.97 -20.94
C LYS A 200 8.17 -27.12 -21.42
N LYS A 201 6.86 -26.90 -21.29
CA LYS A 201 5.81 -27.81 -21.71
C LYS A 201 5.02 -27.21 -22.88
N ASP A 202 4.23 -28.03 -23.52
CA ASP A 202 3.34 -27.59 -24.60
C ASP A 202 2.08 -26.95 -24.00
N PHE A 203 1.60 -25.90 -24.67
CA PHE A 203 0.39 -25.16 -24.31
C PHE A 203 -0.74 -25.48 -25.30
N TYR A 204 -1.88 -25.90 -24.75
CA TYR A 204 -3.07 -26.28 -25.51
C TYR A 204 -4.27 -25.38 -25.14
N PRO A 205 -4.36 -24.16 -25.70
CA PRO A 205 -5.52 -23.30 -25.46
C PRO A 205 -6.80 -23.93 -26.02
N PRO A 206 -7.99 -23.51 -25.55
CA PRO A 206 -9.24 -24.02 -26.07
C PRO A 206 -9.37 -23.74 -27.58
N VAL A 207 -9.77 -24.76 -28.34
CA VAL A 207 -10.04 -24.59 -29.77
C VAL A 207 -11.45 -24.09 -29.94
N VAL A 208 -11.59 -22.82 -30.32
CA VAL A 208 -12.91 -22.20 -30.54
C VAL A 208 -13.39 -22.43 -31.97
N THR A 209 -14.56 -22.99 -32.10
CA THR A 209 -15.22 -23.19 -33.40
C THR A 209 -16.29 -22.12 -33.59
N LYS A 210 -16.42 -21.63 -34.85
CA LYS A 210 -17.50 -20.69 -35.15
C LYS A 210 -18.86 -21.39 -35.00
N THR A 211 -19.72 -20.71 -34.26
CA THR A 211 -21.10 -21.13 -33.98
C THR A 211 -22.09 -20.19 -34.69
N GLY A 212 -23.32 -20.58 -34.78
CA GLY A 212 -24.44 -19.78 -35.25
C GLY A 212 -25.21 -20.44 -36.41
N ASN A 213 -26.49 -20.15 -36.43
CA ASN A 213 -27.43 -20.61 -37.45
C ASN A 213 -27.38 -19.74 -38.74
N ASP A 214 -28.30 -19.92 -39.67
CA ASP A 214 -28.36 -19.20 -40.96
C ASP A 214 -29.00 -17.80 -40.84
N GLU A 215 -29.41 -17.33 -39.64
CA GLU A 215 -29.98 -15.99 -39.43
C GLU A 215 -28.87 -14.94 -39.27
N ASP A 216 -29.18 -13.67 -39.51
CA ASP A 216 -28.22 -12.57 -39.35
C ASP A 216 -28.49 -11.80 -38.06
N VAL A 217 -27.47 -11.65 -37.21
CA VAL A 217 -27.51 -10.88 -35.97
C VAL A 217 -28.00 -9.43 -36.17
N ASN A 218 -27.72 -8.82 -37.34
CA ASN A 218 -28.14 -7.48 -37.72
C ASN A 218 -29.67 -7.29 -37.83
N ASP A 219 -30.43 -8.38 -37.96
CA ASP A 219 -31.90 -8.35 -37.91
C ASP A 219 -32.44 -8.22 -36.48
N TYR A 220 -31.61 -8.48 -35.47
CA TYR A 220 -31.96 -8.52 -34.05
C TYR A 220 -31.50 -7.29 -33.32
N ILE A 221 -30.30 -6.74 -33.58
CA ILE A 221 -29.69 -5.68 -32.82
C ILE A 221 -28.80 -4.80 -33.69
N LYS A 222 -28.75 -3.51 -33.36
CA LYS A 222 -27.79 -2.53 -33.89
C LYS A 222 -26.95 -1.97 -32.77
N VAL A 223 -25.68 -1.71 -33.02
CA VAL A 223 -24.76 -1.14 -32.05
C VAL A 223 -24.14 0.14 -32.63
N ARG A 224 -24.13 1.19 -31.81
CA ARG A 224 -23.48 2.48 -32.12
C ARG A 224 -22.64 2.90 -30.93
N VAL A 225 -21.36 3.13 -31.19
CA VAL A 225 -20.42 3.66 -30.20
C VAL A 225 -20.19 5.15 -30.52
N GLU A 226 -20.64 6.04 -29.65
CA GLU A 226 -20.46 7.48 -29.82
C GLU A 226 -19.09 7.93 -29.28
N ASP A 227 -18.67 7.38 -28.15
CA ASP A 227 -17.42 7.71 -27.48
C ASP A 227 -16.36 6.61 -27.74
N VAL A 228 -15.85 6.58 -28.98
CA VAL A 228 -14.87 5.58 -29.43
C VAL A 228 -13.50 5.65 -28.73
N ASP A 229 -13.21 6.79 -28.11
CA ASP A 229 -12.02 6.99 -27.26
C ASP A 229 -12.13 6.22 -25.93
N LEU A 230 -13.33 6.05 -25.39
CA LEU A 230 -13.62 5.33 -24.16
C LEU A 230 -14.05 3.87 -24.36
N CYS A 231 -14.54 3.55 -25.57
CA CYS A 231 -14.91 2.19 -25.97
C CYS A 231 -14.26 1.84 -27.33
N PRO A 232 -12.98 1.40 -27.33
CA PRO A 232 -12.26 1.05 -28.55
C PRO A 232 -12.90 -0.07 -29.36
N ARG A 233 -13.55 -1.04 -28.72
CA ARG A 233 -14.24 -2.14 -29.39
C ARG A 233 -15.48 -2.54 -28.59
N TYR A 234 -16.56 -2.82 -29.31
CA TYR A 234 -17.80 -3.36 -28.76
C TYR A 234 -18.25 -4.50 -29.64
N THR A 235 -18.39 -5.70 -29.07
CA THR A 235 -18.89 -6.87 -29.79
C THR A 235 -20.20 -7.36 -29.17
N ALA A 236 -21.11 -7.85 -29.99
CA ALA A 236 -22.38 -8.42 -29.56
C ALA A 236 -22.79 -9.63 -30.39
N ARG A 237 -23.39 -10.60 -29.70
CA ARG A 237 -24.04 -11.78 -30.35
C ARG A 237 -25.38 -12.07 -29.69
N VAL A 238 -26.29 -12.66 -30.47
CA VAL A 238 -27.62 -12.99 -30.02
C VAL A 238 -27.77 -14.50 -29.87
N VAL A 239 -28.40 -14.92 -28.77
CA VAL A 239 -28.77 -16.32 -28.50
C VAL A 239 -30.25 -16.38 -28.25
N LYS A 240 -30.94 -17.27 -28.92
CA LYS A 240 -32.39 -17.49 -28.77
C LYS A 240 -32.70 -18.88 -28.22
N ASN A 241 -33.99 -19.13 -27.93
CA ASN A 241 -34.47 -20.41 -27.42
C ASN A 241 -33.72 -20.85 -26.17
N ILE A 242 -33.52 -19.93 -25.24
CA ILE A 242 -32.76 -20.13 -24.03
C ILE A 242 -33.35 -21.23 -23.15
N LYS A 243 -32.47 -22.07 -22.62
CA LYS A 243 -32.79 -23.12 -21.65
C LYS A 243 -31.92 -22.97 -20.40
N LEU A 244 -32.50 -22.40 -19.37
CA LEU A 244 -31.83 -22.29 -18.08
C LEU A 244 -31.71 -23.66 -17.41
N ALA A 245 -30.54 -23.98 -16.93
CA ALA A 245 -30.23 -25.21 -16.23
C ALA A 245 -29.02 -24.98 -15.30
N PRO A 246 -28.76 -25.82 -14.31
CA PRO A 246 -27.47 -25.84 -13.63
C PRO A 246 -26.33 -26.07 -14.63
N SER A 247 -25.19 -25.41 -14.39
CA SER A 247 -23.99 -25.64 -15.18
C SER A 247 -23.44 -27.05 -14.98
N PRO A 248 -22.66 -27.60 -15.94
CA PRO A 248 -22.03 -28.90 -15.76
C PRO A 248 -21.02 -28.85 -14.60
N GLU A 249 -20.83 -30.00 -13.96
CA GLU A 249 -20.01 -30.14 -12.76
C GLU A 249 -18.57 -29.62 -12.95
N TRP A 250 -17.96 -29.86 -14.10
CA TRP A 250 -16.60 -29.37 -14.37
C TRP A 250 -16.50 -27.85 -14.36
N MET A 251 -17.55 -27.16 -14.82
CA MET A 251 -17.63 -25.69 -14.79
C MET A 251 -17.84 -25.18 -13.37
N GLN A 252 -18.78 -25.79 -12.65
CA GLN A 252 -19.05 -25.46 -11.24
C GLN A 252 -17.78 -25.62 -10.39
N ARG A 253 -17.05 -26.73 -10.52
CA ARG A 253 -15.81 -27.00 -9.78
C ARG A 253 -14.76 -25.92 -10.03
N ARG A 254 -14.53 -25.53 -11.30
CA ARG A 254 -13.55 -24.49 -11.65
C ARG A 254 -13.92 -23.12 -11.08
N LEU A 255 -15.18 -22.73 -11.19
CA LEU A 255 -15.68 -21.48 -10.63
C LEU A 255 -15.59 -21.48 -9.09
N SER A 256 -16.06 -22.55 -8.45
CA SER A 256 -15.98 -22.69 -6.98
C SER A 256 -14.56 -22.66 -6.45
N ALA A 257 -13.59 -23.25 -7.15
CA ALA A 257 -12.18 -23.21 -6.78
C ALA A 257 -11.60 -21.78 -6.83
N MET A 258 -12.19 -20.90 -7.63
CA MET A 258 -11.86 -19.47 -7.69
C MET A 258 -12.74 -18.61 -6.75
N GLY A 259 -13.55 -19.20 -5.90
CA GLY A 259 -14.46 -18.49 -5.00
C GLY A 259 -15.68 -17.89 -5.69
N ILE A 260 -15.96 -18.26 -6.93
CA ILE A 260 -17.14 -17.78 -7.69
C ILE A 260 -18.29 -18.77 -7.51
N ARG A 261 -19.41 -18.26 -6.96
CA ARG A 261 -20.61 -19.07 -6.73
C ARG A 261 -21.28 -19.46 -8.06
N PRO A 262 -21.48 -20.75 -8.34
CA PRO A 262 -22.30 -21.21 -9.48
C PRO A 262 -23.78 -20.79 -9.31
N ILE A 263 -24.40 -20.31 -10.38
CA ILE A 263 -25.80 -19.86 -10.37
C ILE A 263 -26.63 -20.64 -11.39
N ASN A 264 -26.36 -20.46 -12.67
CA ASN A 264 -26.98 -21.19 -13.80
C ASN A 264 -26.06 -21.11 -15.00
N ASN A 265 -26.34 -21.93 -16.02
CA ASN A 265 -25.50 -22.07 -17.20
C ASN A 265 -25.21 -20.76 -17.93
N LEU A 266 -26.12 -19.77 -17.95
CA LEU A 266 -25.85 -18.49 -18.64
C LEU A 266 -24.90 -17.60 -17.86
N VAL A 267 -25.17 -17.40 -16.56
CA VAL A 267 -24.33 -16.59 -15.70
C VAL A 267 -22.96 -17.22 -15.53
N ASP A 268 -22.93 -18.53 -15.35
CA ASP A 268 -21.68 -19.27 -15.16
C ASP A 268 -20.81 -19.27 -16.43
N ILE A 269 -21.40 -19.30 -17.63
CA ILE A 269 -20.66 -19.15 -18.90
C ILE A 269 -19.97 -17.77 -18.92
N THR A 270 -20.66 -16.67 -18.56
CA THR A 270 -20.04 -15.35 -18.58
C THR A 270 -18.91 -15.24 -17.55
N ASN A 271 -19.11 -15.76 -16.33
CA ASN A 271 -18.08 -15.80 -15.30
C ASN A 271 -16.91 -16.71 -15.71
N TYR A 272 -17.20 -17.87 -16.27
CA TYR A 272 -16.19 -18.82 -16.73
C TYR A 272 -15.31 -18.20 -17.83
N VAL A 273 -15.90 -17.56 -18.83
CA VAL A 273 -15.16 -16.89 -19.92
C VAL A 273 -14.38 -15.69 -19.40
N MET A 274 -14.94 -14.94 -18.42
CA MET A 274 -14.22 -13.86 -17.76
C MET A 274 -12.94 -14.36 -17.10
N GLU A 275 -12.96 -15.49 -16.43
CA GLU A 275 -11.76 -16.06 -15.81
C GLU A 275 -10.86 -16.80 -16.83
N GLU A 276 -11.44 -17.49 -17.81
CA GLU A 276 -10.69 -18.21 -18.84
C GLU A 276 -9.89 -17.25 -19.73
N TYR A 277 -10.54 -16.17 -20.24
CA TYR A 277 -9.97 -15.20 -21.18
C TYR A 277 -9.54 -13.88 -20.57
N GLY A 278 -9.89 -13.58 -19.32
CA GLY A 278 -9.67 -12.27 -18.71
C GLY A 278 -10.62 -11.19 -19.22
N GLN A 279 -11.66 -11.56 -19.97
CA GLN A 279 -12.60 -10.67 -20.64
C GLN A 279 -13.96 -10.70 -19.93
N PRO A 280 -14.32 -9.65 -19.16
CA PRO A 280 -15.68 -9.58 -18.62
C PRO A 280 -16.71 -9.48 -19.72
N MET A 281 -17.81 -10.21 -19.53
CA MET A 281 -18.95 -10.22 -20.44
C MET A 281 -20.21 -9.80 -19.70
N HIS A 282 -21.15 -9.26 -20.44
CA HIS A 282 -22.50 -8.99 -19.91
C HIS A 282 -23.57 -9.65 -20.78
N ALA A 283 -24.68 -9.96 -20.15
CA ALA A 283 -25.82 -10.59 -20.78
C ALA A 283 -27.08 -9.74 -20.52
N TYR A 284 -27.75 -9.35 -21.58
CA TYR A 284 -29.02 -8.61 -21.52
C TYR A 284 -30.18 -9.48 -22.02
N ASP A 285 -31.35 -9.31 -21.43
CA ASP A 285 -32.59 -9.78 -22.06
C ASP A 285 -32.91 -8.87 -23.25
N LEU A 286 -32.79 -9.40 -24.48
CA LEU A 286 -32.97 -8.64 -25.72
C LEU A 286 -34.39 -8.04 -25.83
N ASP A 287 -35.40 -8.70 -25.22
CA ASP A 287 -36.78 -8.22 -25.26
C ASP A 287 -36.98 -6.94 -24.40
N THR A 288 -36.04 -6.62 -23.49
CA THR A 288 -36.06 -5.39 -22.67
C THR A 288 -35.37 -4.20 -23.32
N ILE A 289 -34.65 -4.43 -24.46
CA ILE A 289 -33.87 -3.41 -25.17
C ILE A 289 -34.77 -2.64 -26.14
N SER A 290 -34.98 -1.35 -25.87
CA SER A 290 -35.79 -0.47 -26.68
C SER A 290 -35.16 -0.27 -28.07
N ASN A 291 -36.02 -0.24 -29.08
CA ASN A 291 -35.63 -0.01 -30.48
C ASN A 291 -34.62 -1.01 -31.07
N LYS A 292 -34.32 -2.10 -30.35
CA LYS A 292 -33.27 -3.06 -30.72
C LYS A 292 -31.95 -2.37 -31.09
N GLU A 293 -31.55 -1.41 -30.26
CA GLU A 293 -30.32 -0.64 -30.43
C GLU A 293 -29.53 -0.55 -29.13
N ILE A 294 -28.22 -0.74 -29.21
CA ILE A 294 -27.26 -0.40 -28.14
C ILE A 294 -26.52 0.87 -28.55
N VAL A 295 -26.43 1.81 -27.62
CA VAL A 295 -25.70 3.06 -27.77
C VAL A 295 -24.72 3.22 -26.62
N VAL A 296 -23.42 3.22 -26.94
CA VAL A 296 -22.36 3.44 -25.94
C VAL A 296 -21.98 4.92 -25.94
N ARG A 297 -22.28 5.62 -24.87
CA ARG A 297 -22.07 7.08 -24.73
C ARG A 297 -21.80 7.49 -23.30
N ARG A 298 -21.28 8.71 -23.10
CA ARG A 298 -21.14 9.29 -21.77
C ARG A 298 -22.50 9.55 -21.12
N ALA A 299 -22.55 9.46 -19.79
CA ALA A 299 -23.69 9.88 -19.00
C ALA A 299 -23.87 11.40 -19.06
N LYS A 300 -25.04 11.89 -18.66
CA LYS A 300 -25.26 13.30 -18.37
C LYS A 300 -25.04 13.57 -16.90
N ALA A 301 -24.45 14.71 -16.59
CA ALA A 301 -24.19 15.09 -15.20
C ALA A 301 -25.49 15.15 -14.39
N GLY A 302 -25.54 14.40 -13.29
CA GLY A 302 -26.68 14.33 -12.40
C GLY A 302 -27.72 13.26 -12.73
N ASP A 303 -27.54 12.50 -13.82
CA ASP A 303 -28.41 11.35 -14.12
C ASP A 303 -28.32 10.32 -12.98
N LYS A 304 -29.49 9.77 -12.64
CA LYS A 304 -29.61 8.73 -11.62
C LYS A 304 -29.87 7.38 -12.26
N PHE A 305 -29.10 6.40 -11.85
CA PHE A 305 -29.15 5.06 -12.41
C PHE A 305 -29.14 3.99 -11.29
N THR A 306 -30.06 3.03 -11.38
CA THR A 306 -30.14 1.92 -10.42
C THR A 306 -29.42 0.70 -10.98
N THR A 307 -28.39 0.28 -10.28
CA THR A 307 -27.55 -0.88 -10.64
C THR A 307 -28.19 -2.21 -10.19
N LEU A 308 -27.62 -3.35 -10.65
CA LEU A 308 -28.12 -4.71 -10.34
C LEU A 308 -28.18 -5.02 -8.83
N ASP A 309 -27.39 -4.35 -8.01
CA ASP A 309 -27.41 -4.47 -6.55
C ASP A 309 -28.57 -3.69 -5.89
N GLY A 310 -29.40 -3.03 -6.69
CA GLY A 310 -30.57 -2.27 -6.23
C GLY A 310 -30.28 -0.85 -5.72
N GLU A 311 -29.02 -0.42 -5.76
CA GLU A 311 -28.59 0.89 -5.29
C GLU A 311 -28.74 1.97 -6.37
N GLU A 312 -29.29 3.15 -6.02
CA GLU A 312 -29.35 4.31 -6.89
C GLU A 312 -28.05 5.13 -6.82
N ARG A 313 -27.43 5.36 -7.97
CA ARG A 313 -26.15 6.07 -8.09
C ARG A 313 -26.29 7.29 -8.96
N THR A 314 -25.56 8.36 -8.62
CA THR A 314 -25.55 9.60 -9.41
C THR A 314 -24.35 9.60 -10.35
N MET A 315 -24.59 9.81 -11.64
CA MET A 315 -23.58 9.82 -12.68
C MET A 315 -23.02 11.20 -12.92
N ASP A 316 -21.78 11.28 -13.38
CA ASP A 316 -21.19 12.49 -13.96
C ASP A 316 -20.89 12.28 -15.46
N GLU A 317 -20.57 13.35 -16.16
CA GLU A 317 -20.32 13.38 -17.61
C GLU A 317 -19.08 12.56 -18.07
N ASN A 318 -18.27 12.06 -17.14
CA ASN A 318 -17.11 11.22 -17.47
C ASN A 318 -17.42 9.72 -17.35
N VAL A 319 -18.56 9.34 -16.78
CA VAL A 319 -18.98 7.95 -16.68
C VAL A 319 -19.50 7.46 -18.02
N LEU A 320 -18.95 6.37 -18.52
CA LEU A 320 -19.43 5.72 -19.76
C LEU A 320 -20.63 4.83 -19.45
N MET A 321 -21.67 4.95 -20.27
CA MET A 321 -22.93 4.19 -20.11
C MET A 321 -23.18 3.33 -21.31
N ILE A 322 -23.75 2.16 -21.07
CA ILE A 322 -24.44 1.36 -22.08
C ILE A 322 -25.91 1.78 -22.04
N CYS A 323 -26.42 2.21 -23.17
CA CYS A 323 -27.78 2.67 -23.32
C CYS A 323 -28.50 1.83 -24.38
N ASP A 324 -29.82 1.75 -24.29
CA ASP A 324 -30.64 1.34 -25.41
C ASP A 324 -31.10 2.59 -26.22
N GLY A 325 -32.00 2.43 -27.16
CA GLY A 325 -32.52 3.54 -27.97
C GLY A 325 -33.28 4.61 -27.17
N GLU A 326 -33.53 4.41 -25.86
CA GLU A 326 -34.37 5.29 -25.04
C GLU A 326 -33.79 5.62 -23.66
N LYS A 327 -33.07 4.66 -23.00
CA LYS A 327 -32.64 4.76 -21.61
C LYS A 327 -31.26 4.13 -21.38
N GLU A 328 -30.65 4.43 -20.25
CA GLU A 328 -29.46 3.75 -19.75
C GLU A 328 -29.81 2.35 -19.25
N ILE A 329 -28.97 1.36 -19.56
CA ILE A 329 -29.15 -0.06 -19.20
C ILE A 329 -27.94 -0.65 -18.48
N GLY A 330 -26.82 0.06 -18.42
CA GLY A 330 -25.62 -0.38 -17.69
C GLY A 330 -24.58 0.72 -17.56
N ILE A 331 -23.74 0.61 -16.55
CA ILE A 331 -22.51 1.37 -16.41
C ILE A 331 -21.39 0.57 -17.05
N ALA A 332 -20.84 1.08 -18.16
CA ALA A 332 -19.86 0.37 -18.98
C ALA A 332 -18.69 -0.17 -18.14
N GLY A 333 -18.42 -1.46 -18.23
CA GLY A 333 -17.33 -2.15 -17.56
C GLY A 333 -17.38 -2.19 -16.02
N ILE A 334 -18.49 -1.75 -15.40
CA ILE A 334 -18.64 -1.71 -13.95
C ILE A 334 -19.81 -2.60 -13.52
N MET A 335 -21.06 -2.24 -13.86
CA MET A 335 -22.23 -3.02 -13.47
C MET A 335 -23.43 -2.75 -14.38
N GLY A 336 -24.19 -3.81 -14.70
CA GLY A 336 -25.44 -3.71 -15.44
C GLY A 336 -26.55 -3.01 -14.64
N GLY A 337 -27.63 -2.67 -15.31
CA GLY A 337 -28.80 -2.05 -14.72
C GLY A 337 -29.84 -3.03 -14.24
N ALA A 338 -30.56 -2.69 -13.16
CA ALA A 338 -31.70 -3.49 -12.69
C ALA A 338 -32.82 -3.59 -13.73
N ASN A 339 -32.88 -2.67 -14.68
CA ASN A 339 -33.90 -2.58 -15.73
C ASN A 339 -33.65 -3.43 -16.98
N SER A 340 -32.50 -4.14 -17.04
CA SER A 340 -32.09 -5.00 -18.16
C SER A 340 -31.59 -6.38 -17.67
N MET A 341 -31.87 -6.70 -16.43
CA MET A 341 -31.45 -7.95 -15.78
C MET A 341 -32.07 -9.18 -16.48
N VAL A 342 -31.26 -10.20 -16.65
CA VAL A 342 -31.72 -11.54 -17.08
C VAL A 342 -32.61 -12.15 -16.00
N THR A 343 -33.81 -12.56 -16.41
CA THR A 343 -34.81 -13.24 -15.55
C THR A 343 -34.98 -14.69 -15.94
N ASP A 344 -35.65 -15.47 -15.10
CA ASP A 344 -35.92 -16.90 -15.38
C ASP A 344 -36.78 -17.13 -16.65
N ASP A 345 -37.52 -16.12 -17.10
CA ASP A 345 -38.38 -16.16 -18.27
C ASP A 345 -37.71 -15.73 -19.58
N ILE A 346 -36.40 -15.50 -19.57
CA ILE A 346 -35.64 -15.06 -20.75
C ILE A 346 -35.80 -15.98 -21.94
N LYS A 347 -36.04 -15.39 -23.10
CA LYS A 347 -36.16 -16.15 -24.37
C LYS A 347 -35.04 -15.88 -25.33
N THR A 348 -34.57 -14.64 -25.38
CA THR A 348 -33.56 -14.17 -26.29
C THR A 348 -32.52 -13.33 -25.51
N LEU A 349 -31.28 -13.73 -25.59
CA LEU A 349 -30.15 -13.11 -24.90
C LEU A 349 -29.32 -12.31 -25.89
N LEU A 350 -28.87 -11.13 -25.45
CA LEU A 350 -27.80 -10.39 -26.10
C LEU A 350 -26.54 -10.52 -25.24
N PHE A 351 -25.48 -11.15 -25.77
CA PHE A 351 -24.16 -11.10 -25.18
C PHE A 351 -23.40 -9.84 -25.60
N GLU A 352 -22.74 -9.23 -24.63
CA GLU A 352 -21.77 -8.15 -24.77
C GLU A 352 -20.37 -8.63 -24.39
N ALA A 353 -19.37 -8.38 -25.23
CA ALA A 353 -17.96 -8.36 -24.85
C ALA A 353 -17.33 -7.12 -25.45
N ALA A 354 -16.86 -6.22 -24.62
CA ALA A 354 -16.36 -4.93 -25.05
C ALA A 354 -14.98 -4.64 -24.44
N CYS A 355 -14.26 -3.70 -25.04
CA CYS A 355 -13.06 -3.12 -24.44
C CYS A 355 -13.34 -1.66 -24.10
N PHE A 356 -13.00 -1.26 -22.87
CA PHE A 356 -13.19 0.11 -22.39
C PHE A 356 -11.85 0.71 -21.95
N ASP A 357 -11.74 2.03 -22.00
CA ASP A 357 -10.55 2.72 -21.47
C ASP A 357 -10.39 2.46 -19.97
N GLY A 358 -9.30 1.78 -19.61
CA GLY A 358 -9.05 1.35 -18.23
C GLY A 358 -8.92 2.50 -17.24
N THR A 359 -8.39 3.65 -17.66
CA THR A 359 -8.28 4.85 -16.82
C THR A 359 -9.67 5.41 -16.52
N ASN A 360 -10.54 5.47 -17.52
CA ASN A 360 -11.93 5.92 -17.34
C ASN A 360 -12.68 4.98 -16.40
N ILE A 361 -12.61 3.66 -16.59
CA ILE A 361 -13.28 2.69 -15.70
C ILE A 361 -12.79 2.84 -14.25
N ARG A 362 -11.48 2.92 -14.02
CA ARG A 362 -10.91 3.11 -12.67
C ARG A 362 -11.41 4.38 -11.99
N LEU A 363 -11.40 5.50 -12.71
CA LEU A 363 -11.85 6.78 -12.17
C LEU A 363 -13.36 6.81 -11.94
N SER A 364 -14.15 6.25 -12.85
CA SER A 364 -15.60 6.15 -12.73
C SER A 364 -16.00 5.26 -11.56
N SER A 365 -15.41 4.06 -11.42
CA SER A 365 -15.59 3.15 -10.29
C SER A 365 -15.34 3.84 -8.95
N LYS A 366 -14.23 4.61 -8.86
CA LYS A 366 -13.90 5.38 -7.66
C LYS A 366 -14.91 6.49 -7.36
N ARG A 367 -15.38 7.23 -8.37
CA ARG A 367 -16.34 8.32 -8.22
C ARG A 367 -17.70 7.87 -7.73
N ILE A 368 -18.20 6.77 -8.31
CA ILE A 368 -19.51 6.21 -7.91
C ILE A 368 -19.42 5.30 -6.69
N GLY A 369 -18.20 5.04 -6.17
CA GLY A 369 -17.97 4.19 -5.00
C GLY A 369 -18.32 2.71 -5.22
N LEU A 370 -18.19 2.20 -6.46
CA LEU A 370 -18.54 0.83 -6.83
C LEU A 370 -17.37 0.13 -7.51
N ARG A 371 -16.81 -0.88 -6.87
CA ARG A 371 -15.80 -1.77 -7.45
C ARG A 371 -16.37 -3.17 -7.62
N THR A 372 -16.19 -3.74 -8.79
CA THR A 372 -16.60 -5.10 -9.15
C THR A 372 -15.43 -5.87 -9.75
N ASP A 373 -15.54 -7.20 -9.89
CA ASP A 373 -14.53 -8.01 -10.55
C ASP A 373 -14.31 -7.56 -12.00
N ALA A 374 -15.41 -7.25 -12.71
CA ALA A 374 -15.35 -6.71 -14.05
C ALA A 374 -14.56 -5.38 -14.10
N SER A 375 -14.88 -4.42 -13.23
CA SER A 375 -14.15 -3.15 -13.18
C SER A 375 -12.68 -3.34 -12.81
N GLY A 376 -12.38 -4.32 -11.94
CA GLY A 376 -11.02 -4.71 -11.56
C GLY A 376 -10.19 -5.23 -12.74
N LYS A 377 -10.80 -5.94 -13.70
CA LYS A 377 -10.15 -6.40 -14.93
C LYS A 377 -10.07 -5.25 -15.97
N PHE A 378 -11.15 -4.53 -16.23
CA PHE A 378 -11.15 -3.44 -17.21
C PHE A 378 -10.18 -2.29 -16.85
N GLU A 379 -10.03 -1.95 -15.57
CA GLU A 379 -9.10 -0.89 -15.13
C GLU A 379 -7.63 -1.16 -15.49
N LYS A 380 -7.28 -2.41 -15.80
CA LYS A 380 -5.93 -2.82 -16.20
C LYS A 380 -5.64 -2.57 -17.68
N GLY A 381 -6.66 -2.28 -18.51
CA GLY A 381 -6.52 -2.07 -19.95
C GLY A 381 -6.52 -3.39 -20.72
N LEU A 382 -7.70 -3.97 -20.94
CA LEU A 382 -7.85 -5.23 -21.67
C LEU A 382 -7.48 -5.08 -23.16
N ASP A 383 -7.03 -6.19 -23.75
CA ASP A 383 -6.73 -6.26 -25.18
C ASP A 383 -8.04 -6.25 -26.03
N PRO A 384 -8.23 -5.25 -26.91
CA PRO A 384 -9.40 -5.22 -27.78
C PRO A 384 -9.54 -6.47 -28.71
N GLU A 385 -8.44 -7.09 -29.08
CA GLU A 385 -8.46 -8.30 -29.91
C GLU A 385 -9.09 -9.50 -29.18
N ASN A 386 -8.98 -9.52 -27.85
CA ASN A 386 -9.50 -10.60 -27.02
C ASN A 386 -11.04 -10.63 -26.95
N ALA A 387 -11.72 -9.50 -27.17
CA ALA A 387 -13.18 -9.39 -27.00
C ALA A 387 -13.95 -10.37 -27.91
N MET A 388 -13.56 -10.50 -29.17
CA MET A 388 -14.23 -11.44 -30.11
C MET A 388 -13.90 -12.90 -29.80
N ALA A 389 -12.67 -13.21 -29.38
CA ALA A 389 -12.28 -14.57 -29.02
C ALA A 389 -13.08 -15.07 -27.81
N ALA A 390 -13.23 -14.22 -26.79
CA ALA A 390 -14.07 -14.50 -25.61
C ALA A 390 -15.56 -14.66 -25.99
N MET A 391 -16.08 -13.80 -26.87
CA MET A 391 -17.44 -13.87 -27.38
C MET A 391 -17.71 -15.19 -28.09
N ASP A 392 -16.81 -15.60 -29.01
CA ASP A 392 -16.95 -16.87 -29.74
C ASP A 392 -16.88 -18.08 -28.79
N ARG A 393 -16.03 -18.01 -27.75
CA ARG A 393 -15.95 -19.05 -26.73
C ARG A 393 -17.25 -19.16 -25.92
N ALA A 394 -17.84 -18.05 -25.51
CA ALA A 394 -19.12 -18.04 -24.78
C ALA A 394 -20.22 -18.65 -25.64
N CYS A 395 -20.30 -18.30 -26.94
CA CYS A 395 -21.25 -18.86 -27.86
C CYS A 395 -21.03 -20.36 -28.08
N GLN A 396 -19.79 -20.83 -28.20
CA GLN A 396 -19.47 -22.25 -28.28
C GLN A 396 -19.97 -22.99 -27.04
N LEU A 397 -19.75 -22.45 -25.83
CA LEU A 397 -20.24 -23.07 -24.60
C LEU A 397 -21.76 -23.11 -24.53
N ILE A 398 -22.47 -22.09 -25.03
CA ILE A 398 -23.94 -22.11 -25.14
C ILE A 398 -24.41 -23.30 -25.96
N GLU A 399 -23.80 -23.55 -27.11
CA GLU A 399 -24.19 -24.68 -27.99
C GLU A 399 -23.77 -26.04 -27.42
N GLU A 400 -22.55 -26.14 -26.87
CA GLU A 400 -22.05 -27.37 -26.25
C GLU A 400 -22.93 -27.83 -25.07
N LEU A 401 -23.40 -26.86 -24.26
CA LEU A 401 -24.27 -27.15 -23.11
C LEU A 401 -25.76 -27.23 -23.47
N GLY A 402 -26.11 -26.95 -24.70
CA GLY A 402 -27.52 -26.93 -25.15
C GLY A 402 -28.33 -25.84 -24.45
N ALA A 403 -27.69 -24.78 -24.02
CA ALA A 403 -28.28 -23.66 -23.27
C ALA A 403 -29.07 -22.69 -24.16
N GLY A 404 -28.92 -22.76 -25.47
CA GLY A 404 -29.63 -21.95 -26.44
C GLY A 404 -29.18 -22.22 -27.87
N GLU A 405 -29.68 -21.41 -28.80
CA GLU A 405 -29.33 -21.44 -30.20
C GLU A 405 -28.69 -20.13 -30.63
N VAL A 406 -27.42 -20.15 -31.04
CA VAL A 406 -26.69 -18.94 -31.42
C VAL A 406 -27.14 -18.46 -32.78
N VAL A 407 -27.45 -17.15 -32.90
CA VAL A 407 -27.75 -16.49 -34.18
C VAL A 407 -26.46 -16.28 -34.96
N GLY A 408 -26.50 -16.46 -36.28
CA GLY A 408 -25.33 -16.28 -37.16
C GLY A 408 -24.82 -14.86 -37.21
N GLY A 409 -23.53 -14.73 -37.46
CA GLY A 409 -22.83 -13.45 -37.47
C GLY A 409 -22.52 -12.89 -36.10
N ALA A 410 -21.87 -11.72 -36.06
CA ALA A 410 -21.58 -10.95 -34.88
C ALA A 410 -21.64 -9.45 -35.22
N VAL A 411 -22.14 -8.62 -34.33
CA VAL A 411 -21.93 -7.19 -34.44
C VAL A 411 -20.55 -6.89 -33.82
N ASP A 412 -19.68 -6.23 -34.59
CA ASP A 412 -18.33 -5.88 -34.19
C ASP A 412 -18.04 -4.41 -34.59
N VAL A 413 -18.05 -3.53 -33.63
CA VAL A 413 -17.72 -2.10 -33.79
C VAL A 413 -16.30 -1.87 -33.32
N TYR A 414 -15.36 -1.84 -34.26
CA TYR A 414 -13.91 -1.69 -34.01
C TYR A 414 -13.30 -0.64 -34.95
N PRO A 415 -13.54 0.65 -34.71
CA PRO A 415 -13.14 1.72 -35.64
C PRO A 415 -11.64 1.93 -35.74
N ASN A 416 -10.90 1.64 -34.69
CA ASN A 416 -9.45 1.85 -34.61
C ASN A 416 -8.72 0.57 -34.16
N PRO A 417 -8.50 -0.40 -35.04
CA PRO A 417 -7.80 -1.64 -34.69
C PRO A 417 -6.40 -1.40 -34.13
N VAL A 418 -6.01 -2.19 -33.14
CA VAL A 418 -4.67 -2.17 -32.56
C VAL A 418 -3.63 -2.45 -33.62
N LYS A 419 -2.61 -1.60 -33.67
CA LYS A 419 -1.49 -1.79 -34.61
C LYS A 419 -0.52 -2.80 -34.02
N GLN A 420 -0.13 -3.78 -34.85
CA GLN A 420 0.87 -4.77 -34.48
C GLN A 420 2.22 -4.10 -34.21
N ILE A 421 2.75 -4.31 -33.00
CA ILE A 421 4.06 -3.83 -32.62
C ILE A 421 5.13 -4.75 -33.20
N ARG A 422 6.17 -4.16 -33.79
CA ARG A 422 7.36 -4.85 -34.32
C ARG A 422 8.58 -4.21 -33.72
N LEU A 423 9.48 -5.00 -33.15
CA LEU A 423 10.68 -4.54 -32.47
C LEU A 423 11.93 -5.18 -33.09
N PRO A 424 13.01 -4.43 -33.33
CA PRO A 424 14.24 -5.01 -33.86
C PRO A 424 14.81 -6.02 -32.87
N LEU A 425 15.26 -7.17 -33.34
CA LEU A 425 15.94 -8.18 -32.54
C LEU A 425 17.44 -7.82 -32.42
N GLU A 426 17.84 -7.35 -31.25
CA GLU A 426 19.22 -6.86 -30.99
C GLU A 426 19.91 -7.73 -29.92
N VAL A 427 20.18 -9.01 -30.24
CA VAL A 427 20.69 -10.02 -29.29
C VAL A 427 21.97 -9.56 -28.57
N ASP A 428 22.91 -8.96 -29.30
CA ASP A 428 24.19 -8.47 -28.73
C ASP A 428 23.94 -7.38 -27.66
N LYS A 429 22.99 -6.48 -27.93
CA LYS A 429 22.61 -5.45 -26.93
C LYS A 429 21.86 -6.02 -25.72
N MET A 430 21.00 -7.02 -25.94
CA MET A 430 20.34 -7.73 -24.85
C MET A 430 21.38 -8.41 -23.95
N ASN A 431 22.30 -9.16 -24.54
CA ASN A 431 23.38 -9.80 -23.81
C ASN A 431 24.27 -8.80 -23.04
N ALA A 432 24.59 -7.67 -23.67
CA ALA A 432 25.38 -6.60 -23.01
C ALA A 432 24.63 -5.98 -21.85
N LEU A 433 23.29 -5.81 -21.96
CA LEU A 433 22.43 -5.29 -20.88
C LEU A 433 22.35 -6.28 -19.72
N LEU A 434 22.15 -7.56 -20.01
CA LEU A 434 21.93 -8.63 -19.02
C LEU A 434 23.26 -9.16 -18.42
N GLY A 435 24.38 -8.96 -19.08
CA GLY A 435 25.64 -9.61 -18.71
C GLY A 435 25.70 -11.08 -19.04
N THR A 436 24.96 -11.51 -20.08
CA THR A 436 24.83 -12.89 -20.53
C THR A 436 25.49 -13.13 -21.91
N ASN A 437 25.44 -14.36 -22.40
CA ASN A 437 25.89 -14.74 -23.73
C ASN A 437 24.91 -15.77 -24.34
N VAL A 438 23.62 -15.42 -24.35
CA VAL A 438 22.54 -16.26 -24.90
C VAL A 438 22.59 -16.18 -26.42
N SER A 439 22.46 -17.31 -27.10
CA SER A 439 22.45 -17.37 -28.57
C SER A 439 21.13 -16.83 -29.13
N LYS A 440 21.13 -16.45 -30.42
CA LYS A 440 19.91 -16.00 -31.12
C LYS A 440 18.84 -17.09 -31.12
N GLU A 441 19.26 -18.33 -31.32
CA GLU A 441 18.38 -19.50 -31.35
C GLU A 441 17.67 -19.69 -30.00
N GLU A 442 18.38 -19.57 -28.88
CA GLU A 442 17.80 -19.66 -27.52
C GLU A 442 16.85 -18.50 -27.24
N VAL A 443 17.21 -17.28 -27.64
CA VAL A 443 16.33 -16.10 -27.52
C VAL A 443 15.02 -16.34 -28.27
N LEU A 444 15.09 -16.83 -29.50
CA LEU A 444 13.90 -17.13 -30.30
C LEU A 444 13.09 -18.30 -29.73
N GLU A 445 13.74 -19.29 -29.10
CA GLU A 445 13.03 -20.36 -28.38
C GLU A 445 12.24 -19.80 -27.20
N TYR A 446 12.81 -18.90 -26.38
CA TYR A 446 12.08 -18.26 -25.28
C TYR A 446 10.89 -17.45 -25.80
N PHE A 447 11.10 -16.68 -26.86
CA PHE A 447 10.04 -15.86 -27.46
C PHE A 447 8.90 -16.72 -28.04
N ALA A 448 9.22 -17.81 -28.73
CA ALA A 448 8.20 -18.72 -29.27
C ALA A 448 7.31 -19.32 -28.16
N ARG A 449 7.85 -19.61 -26.97
CA ARG A 449 7.10 -20.15 -25.83
C ARG A 449 6.02 -19.21 -25.29
N ILE A 450 6.20 -17.92 -25.50
CA ILE A 450 5.24 -16.88 -25.09
C ILE A 450 4.55 -16.23 -26.29
N GLU A 451 4.55 -16.93 -27.42
CA GLU A 451 3.87 -16.54 -28.67
C GLU A 451 4.37 -15.24 -29.30
N LEU A 452 5.60 -14.81 -29.01
CA LEU A 452 6.22 -13.75 -29.79
C LEU A 452 6.66 -14.30 -31.14
N GLY A 453 6.21 -13.65 -32.22
CA GLY A 453 6.60 -14.01 -33.58
C GLY A 453 7.99 -13.46 -33.92
N TYR A 454 8.58 -14.03 -34.99
CA TYR A 454 9.84 -13.53 -35.57
C TYR A 454 9.78 -13.48 -37.09
N ASP A 455 10.14 -12.32 -37.61
CA ASP A 455 10.25 -12.11 -39.08
C ASP A 455 11.74 -12.08 -39.46
N GLU A 456 12.17 -13.16 -40.09
CA GLU A 456 13.58 -13.31 -40.50
C GLU A 456 14.02 -12.27 -41.56
N ALA A 457 13.09 -11.85 -42.43
CA ALA A 457 13.39 -10.95 -43.52
C ALA A 457 13.70 -9.53 -43.03
N THR A 458 13.02 -9.08 -41.98
CA THR A 458 13.24 -7.75 -41.37
C THR A 458 14.05 -7.80 -40.07
N ASN A 459 14.34 -8.99 -39.53
CA ASN A 459 14.98 -9.24 -38.26
C ASN A 459 14.22 -8.57 -37.11
N GLU A 460 12.90 -8.67 -37.12
CA GLU A 460 12.01 -8.07 -36.13
C GLU A 460 11.22 -9.12 -35.36
N VAL A 461 11.02 -8.84 -34.06
CA VAL A 461 10.09 -9.57 -33.19
C VAL A 461 8.71 -9.00 -33.40
N ILE A 462 7.72 -9.88 -33.61
CA ILE A 462 6.32 -9.53 -33.76
C ILE A 462 5.64 -9.73 -32.43
N VAL A 463 5.18 -8.63 -31.82
CA VAL A 463 4.56 -8.65 -30.51
C VAL A 463 3.06 -8.91 -30.65
N PRO A 464 2.49 -9.93 -30.00
CA PRO A 464 1.05 -10.14 -29.97
C PRO A 464 0.34 -9.04 -29.19
N SER A 465 -0.94 -8.77 -29.53
CA SER A 465 -1.71 -7.66 -28.95
C SER A 465 -1.90 -7.77 -27.42
N PHE A 466 -1.95 -8.98 -26.87
CA PHE A 466 -2.08 -9.21 -25.45
C PHE A 466 -0.83 -8.83 -24.63
N ARG A 467 0.36 -8.71 -25.25
CA ARG A 467 1.60 -8.25 -24.60
C ARG A 467 1.75 -6.73 -24.76
N GLN A 468 0.88 -5.99 -24.07
CA GLN A 468 0.84 -4.53 -24.10
C GLN A 468 2.02 -3.84 -23.39
N ASP A 469 2.86 -4.61 -22.73
CA ASP A 469 4.04 -4.18 -22.00
C ASP A 469 5.31 -4.11 -22.86
N LEU A 470 5.34 -4.77 -24.02
CA LEU A 470 6.53 -4.90 -24.86
C LEU A 470 6.61 -3.79 -25.91
N HIS A 471 7.44 -2.77 -25.66
CA HIS A 471 7.56 -1.59 -26.54
C HIS A 471 8.98 -1.33 -27.04
N ARG A 472 10.00 -1.96 -26.45
CA ARG A 472 11.41 -1.67 -26.72
C ARG A 472 12.31 -2.88 -26.43
N MET A 473 13.58 -2.79 -26.90
CA MET A 473 14.58 -3.84 -26.69
C MET A 473 14.75 -4.27 -25.23
N ALA A 474 14.68 -3.32 -24.28
CA ALA A 474 14.84 -3.64 -22.88
C ALA A 474 13.72 -4.56 -22.35
N ASP A 475 12.48 -4.38 -22.86
CA ASP A 475 11.35 -5.22 -22.49
C ASP A 475 11.55 -6.65 -23.05
N LEU A 476 12.08 -6.78 -24.27
CA LEU A 476 12.45 -8.09 -24.83
C LEU A 476 13.63 -8.74 -24.06
N ALA A 477 14.58 -7.93 -23.57
CA ALA A 477 15.68 -8.43 -22.74
C ALA A 477 15.17 -8.97 -21.39
N GLU A 478 14.14 -8.37 -20.79
CA GLU A 478 13.48 -8.88 -19.59
C GLU A 478 12.89 -10.28 -19.83
N GLU A 479 12.24 -10.49 -20.97
CA GLU A 479 11.72 -11.81 -21.35
C GLU A 479 12.82 -12.88 -21.45
N VAL A 480 13.96 -12.51 -22.02
CA VAL A 480 15.13 -13.39 -22.03
C VAL A 480 15.63 -13.66 -20.60
N ALA A 481 15.77 -12.63 -19.77
CA ALA A 481 16.32 -12.76 -18.42
C ALA A 481 15.47 -13.68 -17.53
N ARG A 482 14.14 -13.56 -17.57
CA ARG A 482 13.24 -14.33 -16.71
C ARG A 482 13.20 -15.82 -17.09
N PHE A 483 13.32 -16.19 -18.38
CA PHE A 483 13.39 -17.59 -18.81
C PHE A 483 14.81 -18.18 -18.78
N TYR A 484 15.84 -17.36 -18.96
CA TYR A 484 17.23 -17.73 -18.66
C TYR A 484 17.40 -18.04 -17.18
N GLY A 485 16.68 -17.32 -16.34
CA GLY A 485 16.69 -17.39 -14.87
C GLY A 485 17.67 -16.38 -14.27
N TYR A 486 17.16 -15.48 -13.45
CA TYR A 486 17.97 -14.44 -12.79
C TYR A 486 19.14 -15.00 -11.97
N ASP A 487 18.96 -16.18 -11.35
CA ASP A 487 20.00 -16.86 -10.57
C ASP A 487 21.18 -17.35 -11.44
N ASN A 488 20.98 -17.50 -12.75
CA ASN A 488 22.00 -17.89 -13.70
C ASN A 488 22.80 -16.69 -14.25
N ILE A 489 22.34 -15.46 -14.01
CA ILE A 489 23.04 -14.25 -14.42
C ILE A 489 24.22 -14.00 -13.47
N PRO A 490 25.46 -13.93 -13.99
CA PRO A 490 26.64 -13.79 -13.13
C PRO A 490 26.65 -12.43 -12.41
N VAL A 491 26.97 -12.47 -11.12
CA VAL A 491 27.18 -11.24 -10.34
C VAL A 491 28.51 -10.59 -10.76
N THR A 492 28.44 -9.35 -11.22
CA THR A 492 29.59 -8.57 -11.65
C THR A 492 29.74 -7.30 -10.81
N LEU A 493 30.98 -6.80 -10.70
CA LEU A 493 31.21 -5.49 -10.09
C LEU A 493 30.78 -4.39 -11.05
N PRO A 494 30.20 -3.27 -10.54
CA PRO A 494 29.91 -2.12 -11.38
C PRO A 494 31.19 -1.61 -12.04
N ASN A 495 31.13 -1.35 -13.34
CA ASN A 495 32.21 -0.75 -14.10
C ASN A 495 31.71 0.58 -14.70
N GLY A 496 32.40 1.65 -14.41
CA GLY A 496 32.06 2.98 -14.90
C GLY A 496 33.12 4.00 -14.54
N GLU A 497 33.03 5.16 -15.17
CA GLU A 497 33.88 6.29 -14.79
C GLU A 497 33.49 6.77 -13.38
N SER A 498 34.49 6.88 -12.49
CA SER A 498 34.26 7.44 -11.18
C SER A 498 34.08 8.96 -11.28
N THR A 499 32.97 9.45 -10.77
CA THR A 499 32.71 10.87 -10.65
C THR A 499 32.97 11.35 -9.23
N ALA A 500 33.58 12.55 -9.08
CA ALA A 500 33.75 13.16 -7.78
C ALA A 500 32.38 13.65 -7.27
N GLY A 501 31.69 12.77 -6.52
CA GLY A 501 30.48 13.16 -5.82
C GLY A 501 30.77 14.23 -4.76
N LYS A 502 29.96 15.26 -4.68
CA LYS A 502 30.02 16.27 -3.62
C LYS A 502 28.66 16.42 -2.97
N LYS A 503 28.66 16.46 -1.63
CA LYS A 503 27.44 16.83 -0.89
C LYS A 503 27.11 18.31 -1.15
N PRO A 504 25.86 18.68 -1.45
CA PRO A 504 25.42 20.07 -1.48
C PRO A 504 25.74 20.77 -0.16
N PHE A 505 25.97 22.09 -0.22
CA PHE A 505 26.33 22.87 0.97
C PHE A 505 25.31 22.72 2.11
N LYS A 506 24.02 22.75 1.80
CA LYS A 506 22.93 22.50 2.77
C LYS A 506 23.13 21.18 3.52
N ILE A 507 23.36 20.09 2.80
CA ILE A 507 23.56 18.76 3.40
C ILE A 507 24.81 18.72 4.30
N ARG A 508 25.88 19.41 3.88
CA ARG A 508 27.10 19.52 4.72
C ARG A 508 26.82 20.26 6.03
N VAL A 509 26.03 21.34 6.01
CA VAL A 509 25.61 22.08 7.22
C VAL A 509 24.74 21.17 8.10
N GLU A 510 23.75 20.47 7.55
CA GLU A 510 22.91 19.54 8.30
C GLU A 510 23.73 18.40 8.93
N ASP A 511 24.71 17.85 8.21
CA ASP A 511 25.62 16.82 8.76
C ASP A 511 26.44 17.36 9.93
N VAL A 512 26.94 18.59 9.87
CA VAL A 512 27.66 19.21 10.99
C VAL A 512 26.74 19.39 12.20
N CYS A 513 25.54 19.89 11.99
CA CYS A 513 24.56 20.05 13.08
C CYS A 513 24.24 18.70 13.75
N ARG A 514 24.05 17.66 12.92
CA ARG A 514 23.81 16.29 13.41
C ARG A 514 24.95 15.75 14.22
N ASN A 515 26.16 15.82 13.66
CA ASN A 515 27.37 15.32 14.33
C ASN A 515 27.61 16.02 15.67
N VAL A 516 27.41 17.34 15.74
CA VAL A 516 27.56 18.10 16.99
C VAL A 516 26.50 17.69 18.02
N ALA A 517 25.24 17.52 17.61
CA ALA A 517 24.21 17.04 18.51
C ALA A 517 24.54 15.64 19.06
N GLU A 518 24.99 14.72 18.21
CA GLU A 518 25.41 13.37 18.60
C GLU A 518 26.61 13.39 19.55
N GLN A 519 27.61 14.23 19.30
CA GLN A 519 28.78 14.42 20.19
C GLN A 519 28.37 14.97 21.56
N ASN A 520 27.29 15.71 21.63
CA ASN A 520 26.69 16.21 22.88
C ASN A 520 25.68 15.18 23.49
N GLY A 521 25.66 13.94 23.01
CA GLY A 521 24.88 12.85 23.57
C GLY A 521 23.42 12.81 23.16
N PHE A 522 23.04 13.50 22.08
CA PHE A 522 21.69 13.41 21.52
C PHE A 522 21.55 12.22 20.60
N SER A 523 20.37 11.62 20.60
CA SER A 523 19.96 10.59 19.65
C SER A 523 19.00 11.15 18.61
N GLY A 524 19.16 10.74 17.35
CA GLY A 524 18.27 11.16 16.27
C GLY A 524 16.87 10.54 16.40
N GLY A 525 15.84 11.35 16.26
CA GLY A 525 14.45 10.96 16.21
C GLY A 525 13.83 11.27 14.87
N MET A 526 12.73 10.59 14.56
CA MET A 526 11.90 10.87 13.40
C MET A 526 10.44 10.74 13.82
N THR A 527 9.69 11.82 13.69
CA THR A 527 8.27 11.86 14.07
C THR A 527 7.39 12.13 12.85
N TYR A 528 6.10 11.83 12.96
CA TYR A 528 5.15 12.09 11.87
C TYR A 528 5.00 13.57 11.56
N SER A 529 4.83 13.91 10.29
CA SER A 529 4.45 15.25 9.83
C SER A 529 2.95 15.52 9.96
N PHE A 530 2.17 14.51 10.31
CA PHE A 530 0.73 14.61 10.54
C PHE A 530 0.43 14.71 12.01
N GLU A 531 -0.53 15.56 12.37
CA GLU A 531 -0.88 15.82 13.74
C GLU A 531 -2.40 16.00 13.92
N SER A 532 -2.85 16.02 15.18
CA SER A 532 -4.19 16.43 15.55
C SER A 532 -4.27 17.95 15.68
N PRO A 533 -5.37 18.63 15.29
CA PRO A 533 -5.59 20.04 15.61
C PRO A 533 -5.52 20.37 17.11
N LYS A 534 -5.75 19.39 17.99
CA LYS A 534 -5.61 19.54 19.45
C LYS A 534 -4.19 19.89 19.90
N VAL A 535 -3.19 19.75 19.04
CA VAL A 535 -1.80 20.10 19.37
C VAL A 535 -1.64 21.57 19.69
N PHE A 536 -2.40 22.44 19.04
CA PHE A 536 -2.33 23.87 19.26
C PHE A 536 -2.76 24.28 20.68
N ASP A 537 -3.81 23.63 21.21
CA ASP A 537 -4.24 23.83 22.59
C ASP A 537 -3.24 23.24 23.59
N LYS A 538 -2.68 22.06 23.30
CA LYS A 538 -1.63 21.46 24.13
C LYS A 538 -0.40 22.37 24.26
N LEU A 539 -0.06 23.11 23.21
CA LEU A 539 1.06 24.04 23.14
C LEU A 539 0.67 25.47 23.59
N LEU A 540 -0.55 25.68 24.11
CA LEU A 540 -1.09 26.96 24.56
C LEU A 540 -1.06 28.05 23.48
N LEU A 541 -1.14 27.68 22.21
CA LEU A 541 -1.18 28.66 21.13
C LEU A 541 -2.52 29.41 21.17
N PRO A 542 -2.54 30.76 21.12
CA PRO A 542 -3.77 31.55 21.12
C PRO A 542 -4.62 31.22 19.87
N GLU A 543 -5.93 31.51 19.93
CA GLU A 543 -6.88 31.18 18.85
C GLU A 543 -6.54 31.86 17.52
N ASP A 544 -5.92 33.05 17.56
CA ASP A 544 -5.50 33.81 16.39
C ASP A 544 -4.06 33.52 15.95
N ALA A 545 -3.39 32.52 16.55
CA ALA A 545 -2.03 32.15 16.16
C ALA A 545 -1.96 31.70 14.71
N LYS A 546 -0.95 32.17 13.98
CA LYS A 546 -0.72 31.77 12.57
C LYS A 546 -0.46 30.28 12.43
N GLU A 547 0.13 29.67 13.43
CA GLU A 547 0.42 28.22 13.47
C GLU A 547 -0.85 27.37 13.43
N ARG A 548 -2.01 27.91 13.84
CA ARG A 548 -3.31 27.22 13.73
C ARG A 548 -3.84 27.13 12.28
N GLN A 549 -3.26 27.89 11.35
CA GLN A 549 -3.58 27.78 9.94
C GLN A 549 -2.84 26.58 9.35
N ALA A 550 -3.35 25.39 9.60
CA ALA A 550 -2.77 24.15 9.14
C ALA A 550 -3.49 23.60 7.91
N ILE A 551 -2.77 22.84 7.12
CA ILE A 551 -3.31 22.13 5.95
C ILE A 551 -4.04 20.90 6.44
N GLU A 552 -5.31 20.74 6.07
CA GLU A 552 -6.11 19.56 6.36
C GLU A 552 -5.84 18.45 5.34
N ILE A 553 -5.76 17.21 5.83
CA ILE A 553 -5.60 16.00 5.01
C ILE A 553 -6.99 15.55 4.53
N SER A 554 -7.17 15.35 3.24
CA SER A 554 -8.47 15.01 2.65
C SER A 554 -8.98 13.61 3.04
N ASN A 555 -8.07 12.68 3.33
CA ASN A 555 -8.35 11.29 3.72
C ASN A 555 -7.49 10.85 4.90
N PRO A 556 -7.65 11.47 6.09
CA PRO A 556 -6.80 11.20 7.24
C PRO A 556 -7.03 9.79 7.80
N LEU A 557 -5.99 9.22 8.42
CA LEU A 557 -6.08 7.94 9.15
C LEU A 557 -6.90 8.06 10.45
N GLY A 558 -7.34 9.25 10.80
CA GLY A 558 -8.10 9.60 11.99
C GLY A 558 -7.80 11.03 12.41
N GLU A 559 -8.50 11.55 13.43
CA GLU A 559 -8.32 12.92 13.92
C GLU A 559 -6.86 13.21 14.34
N ASP A 560 -6.18 12.22 14.91
CA ASP A 560 -4.79 12.35 15.36
C ASP A 560 -3.77 12.58 14.24
N PHE A 561 -4.17 12.40 12.98
CA PHE A 561 -3.34 12.56 11.78
C PHE A 561 -4.04 13.40 10.70
N SER A 562 -4.86 14.38 11.13
CA SER A 562 -5.76 15.09 10.21
C SER A 562 -5.20 16.38 9.63
N ILE A 563 -4.10 16.91 10.18
CA ILE A 563 -3.43 18.12 9.69
C ILE A 563 -1.93 17.92 9.48
N MET A 564 -1.35 18.74 8.59
CA MET A 564 0.11 18.88 8.48
C MET A 564 0.65 19.75 9.61
N ARG A 565 1.76 19.35 10.25
CA ARG A 565 2.38 20.11 11.34
C ARG A 565 2.87 21.48 10.88
N THR A 566 2.55 22.50 11.65
CA THR A 566 3.06 23.88 11.51
C THR A 566 4.11 24.23 12.55
N VAL A 567 4.28 23.37 13.56
CA VAL A 567 5.25 23.47 14.66
C VAL A 567 5.90 22.10 14.87
N SER A 568 7.20 22.04 15.02
CA SER A 568 7.94 20.77 15.16
C SER A 568 7.97 20.20 16.59
N LEU A 569 7.43 20.93 17.58
CA LEU A 569 7.58 20.57 19.00
C LEU A 569 6.72 19.37 19.44
N ASN A 570 5.53 19.17 18.88
CA ASN A 570 4.62 18.14 19.36
C ASN A 570 5.23 16.75 19.28
N GLY A 571 5.82 16.39 18.14
CA GLY A 571 6.51 15.11 17.96
C GLY A 571 7.65 14.92 18.96
N MET A 572 8.46 15.96 19.17
CA MET A 572 9.54 15.96 20.16
C MET A 572 9.01 15.78 21.58
N LEU A 573 8.02 16.55 21.99
CA LEU A 573 7.44 16.44 23.34
C LEU A 573 6.77 15.11 23.59
N THR A 574 6.08 14.56 22.58
CA THR A 574 5.48 13.23 22.66
C THR A 574 6.55 12.15 22.82
N SER A 575 7.66 12.25 22.09
CA SER A 575 8.78 11.32 22.19
C SER A 575 9.46 11.40 23.58
N LEU A 576 9.68 12.60 24.10
CA LEU A 576 10.21 12.79 25.44
C LEU A 576 9.26 12.27 26.53
N ALA A 577 7.95 12.52 26.39
CA ALA A 577 6.92 12.00 27.30
C ALA A 577 6.87 10.46 27.30
N THR A 578 6.96 9.83 26.13
CA THR A 578 7.02 8.38 26.00
C THR A 578 8.24 7.80 26.73
N ASN A 579 9.41 8.40 26.53
CA ASN A 579 10.62 7.99 27.21
C ASN A 579 10.52 8.16 28.73
N LEU A 580 9.92 9.26 29.20
CA LEU A 580 9.70 9.50 30.62
C LEU A 580 8.73 8.47 31.23
N ALA A 581 7.68 8.09 30.50
CA ALA A 581 6.74 7.04 30.89
C ALA A 581 7.44 5.67 31.01
N HIS A 582 8.42 5.39 30.16
CA HIS A 582 9.29 4.22 30.25
C HIS A 582 10.39 4.34 31.32
N ARG A 583 10.37 5.41 32.13
CA ARG A 583 11.31 5.66 33.25
C ARG A 583 12.77 5.88 32.84
N ASN A 584 13.01 6.29 31.60
CA ASN A 584 14.32 6.75 31.18
C ASN A 584 14.64 8.05 31.94
N LYS A 585 15.78 8.11 32.63
CA LYS A 585 16.09 9.21 33.55
C LYS A 585 16.64 10.44 32.83
N ASN A 586 17.52 10.23 31.86
CA ASN A 586 18.20 11.28 31.12
C ASN A 586 17.98 11.02 29.63
N VAL A 587 17.33 11.95 28.91
CA VAL A 587 17.03 11.81 27.48
C VAL A 587 17.40 13.06 26.74
N ARG A 588 18.09 12.91 25.62
CA ARG A 588 18.46 13.98 24.68
C ARG A 588 18.12 13.50 23.28
N LEU A 589 17.19 14.20 22.64
CA LEU A 589 16.74 13.86 21.27
C LEU A 589 16.88 15.05 20.35
N TYR A 590 17.25 14.79 19.10
CA TYR A 590 17.17 15.77 18.02
C TYR A 590 16.37 15.22 16.85
N GLU A 591 15.74 16.10 16.08
CA GLU A 591 15.03 15.77 14.84
C GLU A 591 15.29 16.83 13.79
N PHE A 592 15.52 16.40 12.53
CA PHE A 592 15.38 17.25 11.36
C PHE A 592 14.03 16.96 10.71
N GLY A 593 13.13 17.92 10.73
CA GLY A 593 11.78 17.74 10.21
C GLY A 593 11.22 19.01 9.57
N ASN A 594 10.46 18.82 8.49
CA ASN A 594 9.75 19.93 7.86
C ASN A 594 8.50 20.31 8.67
N ILE A 595 8.23 21.61 8.76
CA ILE A 595 6.92 22.16 9.03
C ILE A 595 6.33 22.69 7.72
N TYR A 596 5.02 22.80 7.66
CA TYR A 596 4.27 23.10 6.42
C TYR A 596 3.42 24.34 6.63
N ILE A 597 3.88 25.47 6.09
CA ILE A 597 3.21 26.77 6.27
C ILE A 597 2.41 27.09 5.01
N PRO A 598 1.07 27.05 5.06
CA PRO A 598 0.26 27.40 3.91
C PRO A 598 0.40 28.89 3.60
N LYS A 599 0.49 29.25 2.31
CA LYS A 599 0.46 30.64 1.87
C LYS A 599 -0.97 31.17 1.81
N ALA A 600 -1.93 30.29 1.55
CA ALA A 600 -3.37 30.55 1.60
C ALA A 600 -4.14 29.24 1.90
N LEU A 601 -5.32 29.37 2.47
CA LEU A 601 -6.26 28.27 2.66
C LEU A 601 -7.62 28.66 2.05
N PRO A 602 -8.26 27.78 1.24
CA PRO A 602 -7.75 26.47 0.76
C PRO A 602 -6.51 26.63 -0.11
N LEU A 603 -5.69 25.57 -0.18
CA LEU A 603 -4.43 25.60 -0.93
C LEU A 603 -4.66 25.88 -2.43
N THR A 604 -3.93 26.87 -2.96
CA THR A 604 -3.86 27.17 -4.39
C THR A 604 -2.47 26.91 -4.99
N GLU A 605 -1.47 26.77 -4.13
CA GLU A 605 -0.08 26.44 -4.47
C GLU A 605 0.54 25.64 -3.32
N LEU A 606 1.73 25.07 -3.56
CA LEU A 606 2.47 24.32 -2.53
C LEU A 606 2.81 25.20 -1.34
N PRO A 607 2.76 24.65 -0.11
CA PRO A 607 3.13 25.37 1.10
C PRO A 607 4.63 25.69 1.15
N ASP A 608 5.04 26.56 2.06
CA ASP A 608 6.44 26.69 2.46
C ASP A 608 6.82 25.49 3.35
N GLU A 609 7.58 24.55 2.77
CA GLU A 609 8.12 23.38 3.46
C GLU A 609 9.45 23.75 4.12
N ARG A 610 9.39 24.02 5.41
CA ARG A 610 10.49 24.62 6.13
C ARG A 610 11.16 23.63 7.08
N MET A 611 12.39 23.25 6.76
CA MET A 611 13.18 22.34 7.60
C MET A 611 13.55 23.01 8.91
N GLN A 612 13.27 22.35 10.03
CA GLN A 612 13.71 22.74 11.36
C GLN A 612 14.58 21.63 11.98
N MET A 613 15.60 22.04 12.74
CA MET A 613 16.27 21.15 13.68
C MET A 613 15.70 21.41 15.07
N THR A 614 15.04 20.40 15.62
CA THR A 614 14.46 20.46 16.97
C THR A 614 15.30 19.65 17.92
N LEU A 615 15.76 20.26 19.00
CA LEU A 615 16.47 19.62 20.10
C LEU A 615 15.56 19.58 21.32
N GLY A 616 15.52 18.45 22.03
CA GLY A 616 14.76 18.31 23.26
C GLY A 616 15.48 17.45 24.29
N MET A 617 15.43 17.84 25.55
CA MET A 617 16.13 17.10 26.61
C MET A 617 15.48 17.28 28.00
N TYR A 618 15.65 16.28 28.84
CA TYR A 618 15.34 16.31 30.27
C TYR A 618 16.30 15.44 31.08
N GLY A 619 16.29 15.62 32.41
CA GLY A 619 17.11 14.86 33.35
C GLY A 619 18.22 15.73 33.92
N GLU A 620 19.47 15.27 33.90
CA GLU A 620 20.63 16.03 34.36
C GLU A 620 21.01 17.12 33.35
N CYS A 621 20.21 18.20 33.33
CA CYS A 621 20.39 19.30 32.39
C CYS A 621 19.68 20.58 32.89
N ASP A 622 20.06 21.69 32.31
CA ASP A 622 19.45 22.99 32.54
C ASP A 622 19.40 23.79 31.23
N PHE A 623 18.95 25.05 31.33
CA PHE A 623 18.93 25.98 30.20
C PHE A 623 20.33 26.18 29.59
N PHE A 624 21.37 26.29 30.43
CA PHE A 624 22.75 26.57 29.95
C PHE A 624 23.37 25.35 29.30
N THR A 625 22.99 24.15 29.74
CA THR A 625 23.38 22.89 29.08
C THR A 625 22.93 22.88 27.61
N LEU A 626 21.64 23.17 27.35
CA LEU A 626 21.12 23.23 25.99
C LEU A 626 21.68 24.42 25.19
N LYS A 627 21.86 25.58 25.86
CA LYS A 627 22.49 26.75 25.24
C LYS A 627 23.88 26.41 24.72
N GLY A 628 24.70 25.72 25.52
CA GLY A 628 26.03 25.25 25.10
C GLY A 628 26.00 24.38 23.85
N VAL A 629 25.05 23.47 23.75
CA VAL A 629 24.87 22.62 22.53
C VAL A 629 24.56 23.46 21.28
N VAL A 630 23.69 24.48 21.41
CA VAL A 630 23.40 25.39 20.31
C VAL A 630 24.63 26.22 19.95
N GLU A 631 25.40 26.68 20.93
CA GLU A 631 26.65 27.41 20.70
C GLU A 631 27.70 26.55 20.01
N ASP A 632 27.85 25.27 20.40
CA ASP A 632 28.72 24.30 19.72
C ASP A 632 28.34 24.09 18.24
N ILE A 633 27.03 24.02 17.96
CA ILE A 633 26.51 23.93 16.59
C ILE A 633 26.93 25.19 15.81
N LEU A 634 26.67 26.38 16.36
CA LEU A 634 26.98 27.64 15.69
C LEU A 634 28.51 27.83 15.50
N ASP A 635 29.30 27.46 16.48
CA ASP A 635 30.77 27.53 16.38
C ASP A 635 31.30 26.57 15.28
N SER A 636 30.79 25.37 15.26
CA SER A 636 31.13 24.38 14.24
C SER A 636 30.76 24.82 12.82
N LEU A 637 29.75 25.66 12.68
CA LEU A 637 29.33 26.29 11.44
C LEU A 637 30.06 27.63 11.14
N GLY A 638 31.04 28.03 11.93
CA GLY A 638 31.78 29.26 11.75
C GLY A 638 31.08 30.55 12.20
N LEU A 639 30.08 30.39 13.04
CA LEU A 639 29.24 31.45 13.57
C LEU A 639 29.47 31.71 15.06
N GLY A 640 30.54 31.17 15.61
CA GLY A 640 30.91 31.35 17.01
C GLY A 640 31.00 32.84 17.41
N GLY A 641 30.37 33.21 18.52
CA GLY A 641 30.35 34.57 19.06
C GLY A 641 29.61 35.64 18.25
N THR A 642 28.85 35.21 17.17
CA THR A 642 28.03 36.12 16.36
C THR A 642 26.56 36.15 16.78
N SER A 643 26.12 35.15 17.56
CA SER A 643 24.72 35.03 18.01
C SER A 643 24.41 35.95 19.19
N GLU A 644 23.21 36.53 19.19
CA GLU A 644 22.65 37.32 20.30
C GLU A 644 21.44 36.58 20.87
N TYR A 645 21.38 36.43 22.18
CA TYR A 645 20.28 35.82 22.93
C TYR A 645 19.40 36.90 23.53
N THR A 646 18.17 37.02 23.08
CA THR A 646 17.21 38.02 23.60
C THR A 646 16.10 37.30 24.36
N PRO A 647 15.88 37.59 25.66
CA PRO A 647 14.74 37.03 26.38
C PRO A 647 13.43 37.28 25.68
N THR A 648 12.56 36.29 25.67
CA THR A 648 11.29 36.36 24.92
C THR A 648 10.14 35.75 25.71
N THR A 649 8.94 36.32 25.55
CA THR A 649 7.68 35.78 26.04
C THR A 649 6.71 35.48 24.90
N LYS A 650 7.22 35.53 23.63
CA LYS A 650 6.41 35.37 22.41
C LYS A 650 5.98 33.92 22.17
N HIS A 651 6.61 32.95 22.82
CA HIS A 651 6.35 31.54 22.68
C HIS A 651 5.53 31.06 23.90
N PRO A 652 4.20 30.86 23.76
CA PRO A 652 3.34 30.50 24.89
C PRO A 652 3.65 29.13 25.49
N PHE A 653 4.25 28.27 24.71
CA PHE A 653 4.69 26.93 25.11
C PHE A 653 6.01 26.91 25.88
N LEU A 654 6.70 28.05 26.01
CA LEU A 654 7.92 28.21 26.82
C LEU A 654 7.69 28.95 28.12
N HIS A 655 8.50 28.65 29.13
CA HIS A 655 8.50 29.33 30.42
C HIS A 655 8.89 30.81 30.25
N PRO A 656 8.08 31.78 30.65
CA PRO A 656 8.29 33.21 30.35
C PRO A 656 9.59 33.80 30.93
N GLY A 657 10.13 33.19 31.95
CA GLY A 657 11.39 33.63 32.58
C GLY A 657 12.63 32.82 32.16
N ARG A 658 12.46 31.80 31.28
CA ARG A 658 13.53 30.90 30.87
C ARG A 658 13.44 30.59 29.38
N ALA A 659 13.29 31.62 28.55
CA ALA A 659 13.20 31.53 27.12
C ALA A 659 13.94 32.67 26.44
N ALA A 660 14.54 32.39 25.28
CA ALA A 660 15.22 33.39 24.46
C ALA A 660 15.02 33.09 22.95
N ASP A 661 14.90 34.17 22.19
CA ASP A 661 15.13 34.15 20.72
C ASP A 661 16.62 34.29 20.46
N ILE A 662 17.13 33.60 19.44
CA ILE A 662 18.50 33.62 18.99
C ILE A 662 18.54 34.30 17.62
N THR A 663 19.34 35.36 17.52
CA THR A 663 19.51 36.12 16.29
C THR A 663 20.99 36.14 15.85
N ILE A 664 21.23 36.20 14.55
CA ILE A 664 22.52 36.48 13.93
C ILE A 664 22.29 37.57 12.88
N ASP A 665 23.08 38.64 12.95
CA ASP A 665 22.93 39.86 12.12
C ASP A 665 21.50 40.43 12.17
N GLY A 666 20.86 40.37 13.33
CA GLY A 666 19.50 40.86 13.56
C GLY A 666 18.39 39.97 13.01
N GLU A 667 18.71 38.84 12.37
CA GLU A 667 17.73 37.88 11.83
C GLU A 667 17.56 36.68 12.79
N LYS A 668 16.33 36.37 13.14
CA LYS A 668 16.03 35.25 14.03
C LYS A 668 16.29 33.90 13.36
N ILE A 669 17.20 33.11 13.93
CA ILE A 669 17.59 31.78 13.46
C ILE A 669 17.01 30.67 14.32
N ALA A 670 16.70 30.93 15.61
CA ALA A 670 16.25 29.89 16.52
C ALA A 670 15.49 30.49 17.73
N TYR A 671 14.88 29.62 18.51
CA TYR A 671 14.48 29.91 19.89
C TYR A 671 14.91 28.77 20.80
N ILE A 672 15.10 29.07 22.09
CA ILE A 672 15.50 28.12 23.12
C ILE A 672 14.74 28.43 24.40
N GLY A 673 14.37 27.38 25.16
CA GLY A 673 13.79 27.62 26.49
C GLY A 673 13.38 26.34 27.22
N GLN A 674 12.94 26.55 28.46
CA GLN A 674 12.25 25.52 29.23
C GLN A 674 10.79 25.47 28.78
N ILE A 675 10.23 24.28 28.71
CA ILE A 675 8.80 24.08 28.40
C ILE A 675 7.96 24.65 29.56
N HIS A 676 6.85 25.30 29.20
CA HIS A 676 5.90 25.86 30.17
C HIS A 676 5.29 24.75 31.04
N PRO A 677 5.11 24.93 32.37
CA PRO A 677 4.56 23.90 33.26
C PRO A 677 3.21 23.36 32.81
N GLU A 678 2.30 24.19 32.31
CA GLU A 678 1.00 23.79 31.82
C GLU A 678 1.12 22.91 30.54
N VAL A 679 2.06 23.22 29.66
CA VAL A 679 2.37 22.34 28.50
C VAL A 679 2.93 21.00 28.99
N MET A 680 3.77 20.99 30.01
CA MET A 680 4.27 19.76 30.64
C MET A 680 3.11 18.88 31.12
N ASP A 681 2.12 19.50 31.79
CA ASP A 681 0.91 18.80 32.26
C ASP A 681 0.08 18.23 31.06
N ASN A 682 -0.05 19.00 29.98
CA ASN A 682 -0.76 18.57 28.75
C ASN A 682 -0.11 17.35 28.06
N TYR A 683 1.19 17.13 28.29
CA TYR A 683 1.91 15.94 27.82
C TYR A 683 2.16 14.89 28.90
N ASN A 684 1.54 15.05 30.10
CA ASN A 684 1.72 14.15 31.25
C ASN A 684 3.19 14.01 31.72
N MET A 685 3.97 15.06 31.57
CA MET A 685 5.38 15.09 31.97
C MET A 685 5.57 15.78 33.30
N LYS A 686 6.58 15.35 34.05
CA LYS A 686 7.00 15.98 35.33
C LYS A 686 8.48 16.35 35.26
N GLY A 687 8.85 17.37 36.02
CA GLY A 687 10.22 17.88 36.05
C GLY A 687 10.41 19.06 35.09
N GLU A 688 11.60 19.21 34.56
CA GLU A 688 11.94 20.27 33.62
C GLU A 688 12.37 19.70 32.29
N VAL A 689 11.84 20.26 31.21
CA VAL A 689 12.18 19.90 29.82
C VAL A 689 12.68 21.14 29.10
N TYR A 690 13.78 21.03 28.40
CA TYR A 690 14.39 22.11 27.65
C TYR A 690 14.37 21.77 26.17
N VAL A 691 14.04 22.75 25.34
CA VAL A 691 13.97 22.61 23.88
C VAL A 691 14.66 23.77 23.18
N ALA A 692 15.21 23.47 22.00
CA ALA A 692 15.65 24.50 21.06
C ALA A 692 15.16 24.11 19.66
N VAL A 693 14.70 25.08 18.89
CA VAL A 693 14.28 24.88 17.49
C VAL A 693 15.05 25.86 16.61
N ILE A 694 15.81 25.31 15.69
CA ILE A 694 16.67 26.05 14.74
C ILE A 694 16.02 26.01 13.36
N ASP A 695 15.83 27.16 12.76
CA ASP A 695 15.30 27.29 11.40
C ASP A 695 16.42 27.10 10.37
N MET A 696 16.46 25.94 9.73
CA MET A 696 17.57 25.58 8.83
C MET A 696 17.65 26.49 7.60
N PRO A 697 16.55 26.84 6.92
CA PRO A 697 16.61 27.77 5.78
C PRO A 697 17.23 29.12 6.09
N THR A 698 17.07 29.63 7.32
CA THR A 698 17.67 30.88 7.75
C THR A 698 19.14 30.71 8.21
N LEU A 699 19.46 29.57 8.81
CA LEU A 699 20.81 29.29 9.32
C LEU A 699 21.80 28.92 8.19
N VAL A 700 21.41 28.06 7.25
CA VAL A 700 22.29 27.51 6.20
C VAL A 700 23.05 28.59 5.40
N PRO A 701 22.41 29.69 4.93
CA PRO A 701 23.10 30.73 4.18
C PRO A 701 24.16 31.49 4.99
N LYS A 702 24.06 31.48 6.31
CA LYS A 702 24.99 32.18 7.22
C LYS A 702 26.22 31.33 7.54
N ALA A 703 26.12 30.02 7.44
CA ALA A 703 27.18 29.08 7.78
C ALA A 703 28.41 29.23 6.87
N THR A 704 29.60 29.04 7.42
CA THR A 704 30.85 29.02 6.68
C THR A 704 31.81 27.97 7.21
N PHE A 705 32.48 27.28 6.30
CA PHE A 705 33.58 26.35 6.64
C PHE A 705 34.96 26.95 6.37
N ASP A 706 35.03 28.22 5.98
CA ASP A 706 36.29 28.94 5.83
C ASP A 706 36.88 29.21 7.20
N ARG A 707 38.03 28.64 7.48
CA ARG A 707 38.78 28.87 8.71
C ARG A 707 40.10 29.54 8.36
N LYS A 708 40.36 30.63 9.02
CA LYS A 708 41.66 31.34 8.90
C LYS A 708 42.50 30.99 10.11
N TYR A 709 43.69 30.48 9.85
CA TYR A 709 44.67 30.29 10.92
C TYR A 709 45.22 31.64 11.42
N GLU A 710 45.08 31.88 12.69
CA GLU A 710 45.83 32.97 13.37
C GLU A 710 47.02 32.37 14.16
N GLY A 711 48.18 32.91 13.92
CA GLY A 711 49.39 32.43 14.58
C GLY A 711 49.30 32.61 16.10
N VAL A 712 50.02 31.77 16.82
CA VAL A 712 50.15 31.89 18.28
C VAL A 712 50.68 33.26 18.65
N ALA A 713 50.03 33.88 19.63
CA ALA A 713 50.44 35.22 20.09
C ALA A 713 51.86 35.24 20.61
N LYS A 714 52.66 36.20 20.11
CA LYS A 714 54.08 36.34 20.49
C LYS A 714 54.31 37.14 21.77
N PHE A 715 53.33 37.93 22.16
CA PHE A 715 53.43 38.84 23.34
C PHE A 715 52.48 38.37 24.41
N PRO A 716 52.84 38.58 25.73
CA PRO A 716 51.98 38.16 26.84
C PRO A 716 50.70 38.99 26.90
N ALA A 717 49.63 38.33 27.34
CA ALA A 717 48.37 39.01 27.67
C ALA A 717 48.41 39.67 29.04
N MET A 718 47.58 40.73 29.21
CA MET A 718 47.26 41.31 30.51
C MET A 718 45.80 40.99 30.84
N LYS A 719 45.52 40.42 32.02
CA LYS A 719 44.20 40.14 32.53
C LYS A 719 43.71 41.20 33.50
N ARG A 720 42.42 41.48 33.49
CA ARG A 720 41.73 42.36 34.45
C ARG A 720 40.42 41.71 34.84
N ASP A 721 40.26 41.39 36.08
CA ASP A 721 39.01 40.85 36.65
C ASP A 721 38.17 42.03 37.14
N LEU A 722 36.90 42.03 36.73
CA LEU A 722 35.93 43.04 37.11
C LEU A 722 34.77 42.32 37.82
N SER A 723 34.65 42.55 39.11
CA SER A 723 33.49 42.13 39.91
C SER A 723 32.50 43.31 39.96
N MET A 724 31.29 43.07 39.46
CA MET A 724 30.30 44.13 39.20
C MET A 724 28.98 43.80 39.88
N VAL A 725 28.32 44.80 40.44
CA VAL A 725 26.98 44.69 41.00
C VAL A 725 26.01 45.41 40.07
N MET A 726 24.93 44.73 39.76
CA MET A 726 23.91 45.25 38.85
C MET A 726 22.52 44.74 39.19
N LYS A 727 21.46 45.41 38.75
CA LYS A 727 20.09 44.93 38.86
C LYS A 727 19.90 43.59 38.14
N LYS A 728 19.00 42.71 38.64
CA LYS A 728 18.76 41.39 38.06
C LYS A 728 18.21 41.43 36.65
N ASP A 729 17.52 42.48 36.24
CA ASP A 729 16.95 42.71 34.93
C ASP A 729 17.98 43.14 33.86
N ILE A 730 19.21 43.51 34.28
CA ILE A 730 20.31 43.77 33.33
C ILE A 730 20.93 42.44 32.92
N PHE A 731 20.96 42.16 31.60
CA PHE A 731 21.52 40.95 31.07
C PHE A 731 23.01 41.06 30.79
N VAL A 732 23.75 39.97 31.03
CA VAL A 732 25.22 39.95 30.82
C VAL A 732 25.63 40.31 29.39
N GLY A 733 24.81 39.93 28.37
CA GLY A 733 25.05 40.30 26.98
C GLY A 733 25.11 41.83 26.74
N GLN A 734 24.46 42.64 27.57
CA GLN A 734 24.59 44.09 27.49
C GLN A 734 25.98 44.55 27.95
N LEU A 735 26.55 43.87 28.96
CA LEU A 735 27.93 44.11 29.44
C LEU A 735 28.92 43.68 28.37
N GLU A 736 28.73 42.51 27.80
CA GLU A 736 29.59 41.91 26.73
C GLU A 736 29.64 42.81 25.49
N LYS A 737 28.50 43.41 25.12
CA LYS A 737 28.46 44.40 24.03
C LYS A 737 29.32 45.64 24.38
N ILE A 738 29.26 46.14 25.60
CA ILE A 738 30.09 47.24 26.05
C ILE A 738 31.56 46.83 26.05
N PHE A 739 31.91 45.62 26.50
CA PHE A 739 33.26 45.09 26.44
C PHE A 739 33.81 45.09 25.00
N LYS A 740 33.05 44.56 24.06
CA LYS A 740 33.44 44.53 22.62
C LYS A 740 33.61 45.96 22.08
N ASP A 741 32.63 46.81 22.29
CA ASP A 741 32.64 48.18 21.73
C ASP A 741 33.76 49.07 22.32
N LYS A 742 34.01 49.00 23.63
CA LYS A 742 35.01 49.86 24.30
C LYS A 742 36.38 49.21 24.44
N GLY A 743 36.44 47.88 24.51
CA GLY A 743 37.68 47.11 24.57
C GLY A 743 38.50 47.23 23.29
N GLY A 744 37.80 47.38 22.16
CA GLY A 744 38.43 47.60 20.84
C GLY A 744 39.36 46.47 20.44
N LYS A 745 40.37 46.79 19.62
CA LYS A 745 41.29 45.79 19.06
C LYS A 745 42.26 45.15 20.06
N LEU A 746 42.38 45.69 21.25
CA LEU A 746 43.26 45.18 22.30
C LEU A 746 42.56 44.20 23.23
N LEU A 747 41.24 44.18 23.28
CA LEU A 747 40.50 43.16 24.02
C LEU A 747 40.48 41.86 23.17
N GLU A 748 41.23 40.86 23.65
CA GLU A 748 41.31 39.54 23.01
C GLU A 748 40.14 38.66 23.35
N SER A 749 39.75 38.60 24.63
CA SER A 749 38.62 37.80 25.13
C SER A 749 38.06 38.34 26.44
N TYR A 750 36.87 37.94 26.76
CA TYR A 750 36.23 38.14 28.05
C TYR A 750 35.56 36.86 28.49
N GLU A 751 35.56 36.56 29.76
CA GLU A 751 35.02 35.33 30.34
C GLU A 751 34.25 35.66 31.61
N LEU A 752 32.97 35.24 31.67
CA LEU A 752 32.15 35.26 32.84
C LEU A 752 32.52 34.05 33.70
N PHE A 753 33.10 34.27 34.89
CA PHE A 753 33.57 33.19 35.76
C PHE A 753 32.78 33.04 37.06
N ASP A 754 31.99 34.05 37.47
CA ASP A 754 31.17 33.98 38.67
C ASP A 754 29.89 34.83 38.56
N VAL A 755 28.79 34.27 39.03
CA VAL A 755 27.51 34.97 39.24
C VAL A 755 27.04 34.67 40.64
N TYR A 756 26.91 35.68 41.47
CA TYR A 756 26.52 35.53 42.85
C TYR A 756 25.22 36.30 43.17
N GLU A 757 24.28 35.60 43.76
CA GLU A 757 23.02 36.12 44.29
C GLU A 757 22.82 35.57 45.71
N GLY A 758 23.12 36.35 46.71
CA GLY A 758 23.05 35.92 48.10
C GLY A 758 22.97 37.09 49.09
N ASP A 759 23.04 36.77 50.37
CA ASP A 759 22.80 37.71 51.47
C ASP A 759 23.76 38.93 51.54
N GLN A 760 24.86 38.86 50.77
CA GLN A 760 25.84 39.99 50.72
C GLN A 760 25.50 40.97 49.56
N ILE A 761 24.45 40.73 48.79
CA ILE A 761 24.01 41.60 47.71
C ILE A 761 22.60 42.09 48.00
N GLU A 762 22.33 43.37 47.73
CA GLU A 762 21.01 43.98 47.94
C GLU A 762 19.92 43.19 47.14
N LYS A 763 18.75 43.01 47.77
CA LYS A 763 17.64 42.31 47.15
C LYS A 763 17.22 42.98 45.85
N GLY A 764 17.19 42.22 44.76
CA GLY A 764 16.94 42.75 43.39
C GLY A 764 18.20 43.00 42.60
N TYR A 765 19.38 42.81 43.18
CA TYR A 765 20.68 42.89 42.51
C TYR A 765 21.35 41.51 42.41
N LYS A 766 22.35 41.44 41.53
CA LYS A 766 23.27 40.31 41.37
C LYS A 766 24.71 40.83 41.20
N SER A 767 25.69 40.07 41.63
CA SER A 767 27.09 40.30 41.34
C SER A 767 27.53 39.39 40.17
N VAL A 768 28.22 39.94 39.20
CA VAL A 768 28.82 39.18 38.10
C VAL A 768 30.31 39.51 38.02
N ALA A 769 31.12 38.48 37.80
CA ALA A 769 32.56 38.65 37.68
C ALA A 769 33.06 38.19 36.31
N TYR A 770 33.74 39.11 35.63
CA TYR A 770 34.34 38.89 34.33
C TYR A 770 35.85 39.01 34.36
N SER A 771 36.54 38.14 33.68
CA SER A 771 37.98 38.26 33.37
C SER A 771 38.13 38.79 31.96
N LEU A 772 38.70 39.97 31.78
CA LEU A 772 38.98 40.60 30.51
C LEU A 772 40.46 40.38 30.18
N THR A 773 40.73 39.78 29.01
CA THR A 773 42.09 39.53 28.51
C THR A 773 42.44 40.51 27.40
N PHE A 774 43.50 41.28 27.62
CA PHE A 774 43.99 42.27 26.66
C PHE A 774 45.34 41.85 26.09
N ARG A 775 45.52 42.02 24.78
CA ARG A 775 46.78 41.71 24.09
C ARG A 775 46.97 42.58 22.84
N ALA A 776 48.20 42.95 22.57
CA ALA A 776 48.60 43.52 21.28
C ALA A 776 49.32 42.47 20.44
N LYS A 777 49.09 42.48 19.11
CA LYS A 777 49.73 41.54 18.18
C LYS A 777 51.19 41.89 17.88
N ASP A 778 51.62 43.11 18.10
CA ASP A 778 52.88 43.70 17.70
C ASP A 778 53.85 44.06 18.83
N ARG A 779 53.39 44.13 20.10
CA ARG A 779 54.18 44.54 21.28
C ARG A 779 53.57 43.98 22.58
N THR A 780 54.32 44.12 23.66
CA THR A 780 53.83 43.99 25.05
C THR A 780 53.00 45.19 25.42
N LEU A 781 51.85 45.03 26.04
CA LEU A 781 51.00 46.13 26.52
C LEU A 781 51.59 46.75 27.80
N GLU A 782 51.39 48.05 27.96
CA GLU A 782 51.67 48.75 29.19
C GLU A 782 50.41 48.85 30.07
N ASP A 783 50.61 48.83 31.39
CA ASP A 783 49.50 48.89 32.39
C ASP A 783 48.60 50.10 32.19
N ALA A 784 49.20 51.24 31.88
CA ALA A 784 48.49 52.51 31.64
C ALA A 784 47.56 52.46 30.39
N GLU A 785 47.90 51.65 29.36
CA GLU A 785 47.08 51.50 28.17
C GLU A 785 45.84 50.68 28.50
N VAL A 786 46.01 49.57 29.23
CA VAL A 786 44.92 48.72 29.63
C VAL A 786 44.00 49.43 30.62
N SER A 787 44.56 50.14 31.60
CA SER A 787 43.76 50.87 32.57
C SER A 787 42.83 51.90 31.93
N LYS A 788 43.31 52.66 30.92
CA LYS A 788 42.49 53.61 30.15
C LYS A 788 41.33 52.93 29.38
N ILE A 789 41.48 51.70 28.93
CA ILE A 789 40.41 50.95 28.26
C ILE A 789 39.41 50.50 29.30
N VAL A 790 39.88 49.96 30.41
CA VAL A 790 39.04 49.53 31.53
C VAL A 790 38.23 50.70 32.09
N GLU A 791 38.83 51.86 32.26
CA GLU A 791 38.12 53.08 32.67
C GLU A 791 36.98 53.46 31.72
N LYS A 792 37.17 53.36 30.38
CA LYS A 792 36.13 53.60 29.38
C LYS A 792 35.02 52.55 29.44
N ILE A 793 35.35 51.31 29.73
CA ILE A 793 34.40 50.24 29.92
C ILE A 793 33.55 50.53 31.16
N LEU A 794 34.21 50.86 32.28
CA LEU A 794 33.54 51.20 33.56
C LEU A 794 32.62 52.40 33.44
N ASP A 795 33.05 53.44 32.75
CA ASP A 795 32.25 54.67 32.52
C ASP A 795 30.96 54.35 31.71
N GLU A 796 31.05 53.46 30.78
CA GLU A 796 29.86 53.01 29.99
C GLU A 796 28.96 52.10 30.81
N LEU A 797 29.52 51.17 31.58
CA LEU A 797 28.79 50.28 32.49
C LEU A 797 28.04 51.09 33.56
N LYS A 798 28.62 52.15 34.08
CA LYS A 798 27.98 53.03 35.04
C LYS A 798 26.71 53.69 34.46
N LYS A 799 26.70 54.05 33.19
CA LYS A 799 25.49 54.59 32.52
C LYS A 799 24.36 53.57 32.46
N LEU A 800 24.69 52.30 32.44
CA LEU A 800 23.73 51.17 32.48
C LEU A 800 23.29 50.87 33.92
N GLY A 801 23.88 51.51 34.93
CA GLY A 801 23.60 51.23 36.36
C GLY A 801 24.35 50.01 36.89
N VAL A 802 25.53 49.73 36.34
CA VAL A 802 26.43 48.66 36.79
C VAL A 802 27.61 49.31 37.51
N GLU A 803 27.90 48.87 38.74
CA GLU A 803 28.98 49.44 39.59
C GLU A 803 29.95 48.30 39.96
N LEU A 804 31.22 48.67 40.15
CA LEU A 804 32.20 47.75 40.72
C LEU A 804 31.80 47.37 42.16
N ARG A 805 31.94 46.13 42.49
CA ARG A 805 31.78 45.62 43.85
C ARG A 805 32.95 46.06 44.68
N ALA A 806 32.67 46.76 45.73
CA ALA A 806 33.67 47.23 46.65
C ALA A 806 34.39 46.10 47.40
#